data_b7831e2febcefed460651f496242ab35
#
_entry.id   b7831e2febcefed460651f496242ab35
#
_cell.length_a   1.000
_cell.length_b   1.000
_cell.length_c   1.000
_cell.angle_alpha   90.00
_cell.angle_beta   90.00
_cell.angle_gamma   90.00
#
_symmetry.space_group_name_H-M   'P 1'
#
loop_
_entity.id
_entity.type
_entity.pdbx_description
1 polymer ?
#
loop_
_entity_poly.entity_id
_entity_poly.type
_entity_poly.pdbx_seq_one_letter_code
_entity_poly.pdbx_strand_id
1 'polypeptide(L)'
;RRQRQMCIRDRSINGVEDMMYISSSASNAGLAIIQVYFKQGTDPDMAAVNVQNRVAKAQGLLPAEVTKVGVSTMKRQTSFLQIGALVCTDGRYDQTFLANYLDINVIPQIKRIEGVGDVMELGDTYSMRIWLKPERMAQYGLVPSDITAVLGEQNIEAPTGSLGESSQNVFQFTMKYRGRLKSVEEFQNTVVRSREDGSILRLKDVAEVELGTMTYSFRSEMDSQPAVLYMIFQTAGSNATAVNKEITAQIERMEKNLPEGTEFVTMMSSNDFLFASIHNVVETLIIAIILVILVVYFFLQDLKSTLIPSISIIVSLVGTFACLVAAGFSLNILTLFALVLAIGTVVDDAIVVVEAVQSKFDAGYKSPYLATKDAMGDVTMAIVSCTCVFMAVFIPVTFMGGTSGVFYTQFGITMATAVGISMISALTLCPALCAIMMRPSDGTKSAKSINGRVRAAYNASFNAVLGKYKRGVMFFIRHRWMVWTSLAVAVALLVYLMSTTKTGLVPQEDQGVIMVNVSISPGSTLEETTKVMDRLENILKDTPEIEHYARVAGYGLISGQGTSYGTIIIRLKDWSERKGKEHSSDAVVSRLNAQFQSLKEAQVFSFQPAMIPGYGMGNSLELNLQDMTGGDLATFYEAAVQFLGALNQRPEVAMAYTCLLYTSDAADDLIGV
;
A
#
# COMPACT_ATOMS: atom_id res chain seq x y z
N ARG A 1 -17.57 27.06 -17.69
CA ARG A 1 -16.28 27.21 -18.44
C ARG A 1 -15.27 26.14 -18.05
N ARG A 2 -15.04 25.86 -16.75
CA ARG A 2 -14.05 24.87 -16.29
C ARG A 2 -14.35 23.44 -16.76
N GLN A 3 -15.60 22.98 -16.71
CA GLN A 3 -16.01 21.66 -17.24
C GLN A 3 -15.76 21.51 -18.76
N ARG A 4 -16.00 22.57 -19.57
CA ARG A 4 -15.68 22.54 -21.01
C ARG A 4 -14.19 22.40 -21.29
N GLN A 5 -13.33 22.96 -20.44
CA GLN A 5 -11.87 22.86 -20.58
C GLN A 5 -11.33 21.49 -20.23
N MET A 6 -11.93 20.82 -19.22
CA MET A 6 -11.65 19.42 -18.91
C MET A 6 -12.03 18.50 -20.08
N CYS A 7 -13.23 18.66 -20.64
CA CYS A 7 -13.69 17.86 -21.77
C CYS A 7 -12.79 17.94 -23.01
N ILE A 8 -12.10 19.05 -23.26
CA ILE A 8 -11.19 19.20 -24.39
C ILE A 8 -9.93 18.36 -24.19
N ARG A 9 -9.34 18.37 -23.00
CA ARG A 9 -8.15 17.57 -22.65
C ARG A 9 -8.47 16.08 -22.63
N ASP A 10 -9.56 15.70 -21.99
CA ASP A 10 -9.99 14.30 -21.88
C ASP A 10 -10.24 13.69 -23.27
N ARG A 11 -10.86 14.44 -24.18
CA ARG A 11 -11.02 14.03 -25.57
C ARG A 11 -9.72 13.84 -26.32
N SER A 12 -8.72 14.67 -26.04
CA SER A 12 -7.41 14.57 -26.69
C SER A 12 -6.58 13.40 -26.20
N ILE A 13 -6.69 13.04 -24.93
CA ILE A 13 -6.01 11.89 -24.33
C ILE A 13 -6.75 10.59 -24.63
N ASN A 14 -8.07 10.64 -24.78
CA ASN A 14 -8.87 9.47 -25.08
C ASN A 14 -8.38 8.74 -26.34
N GLY A 15 -8.30 7.42 -26.28
CA GLY A 15 -7.80 6.56 -27.34
C GLY A 15 -6.27 6.40 -27.35
N VAL A 16 -5.59 6.62 -26.24
CA VAL A 16 -4.22 6.14 -26.04
C VAL A 16 -4.23 4.62 -26.01
N GLU A 17 -3.21 3.99 -26.59
CA GLU A 17 -3.07 2.54 -26.66
C GLU A 17 -3.08 1.93 -25.26
N ASP A 18 -3.77 0.77 -25.11
CA ASP A 18 -3.95 0.02 -23.86
C ASP A 18 -4.62 0.78 -22.69
N MET A 19 -5.20 1.95 -22.96
CA MET A 19 -5.99 2.67 -21.96
C MET A 19 -7.28 1.89 -21.62
N MET A 20 -7.55 1.72 -20.33
CA MET A 20 -8.81 1.15 -19.85
C MET A 20 -9.87 2.22 -19.66
N TYR A 21 -9.56 3.23 -18.85
CA TYR A 21 -10.44 4.36 -18.60
C TYR A 21 -9.64 5.59 -18.18
N ILE A 22 -10.30 6.73 -18.20
CA ILE A 22 -9.77 8.03 -17.79
C ILE A 22 -10.71 8.63 -16.75
N SER A 23 -10.12 9.22 -15.71
CA SER A 23 -10.83 9.99 -14.70
C SER A 23 -10.19 11.37 -14.58
N SER A 24 -11.01 12.39 -14.41
CA SER A 24 -10.50 13.76 -14.24
C SER A 24 -11.21 14.45 -13.09
N SER A 25 -10.45 15.14 -12.26
CA SER A 25 -10.93 15.94 -11.15
C SER A 25 -10.38 17.36 -11.25
N ALA A 26 -11.19 18.34 -10.84
CA ALA A 26 -10.76 19.73 -10.77
C ALA A 26 -11.19 20.33 -9.44
N SER A 27 -10.24 20.89 -8.70
CA SER A 27 -10.49 21.54 -7.43
C SER A 27 -10.77 23.04 -7.61
N ASN A 28 -11.39 23.66 -6.61
CA ASN A 28 -11.58 25.11 -6.55
C ASN A 28 -10.24 25.85 -6.35
N ALA A 29 -9.20 25.17 -5.86
CA ALA A 29 -7.84 25.70 -5.76
C ALA A 29 -7.13 25.90 -7.12
N GLY A 30 -7.80 25.55 -8.23
CA GLY A 30 -7.25 25.73 -9.58
C GLY A 30 -6.42 24.55 -10.08
N LEU A 31 -6.34 23.47 -9.33
CA LEU A 31 -5.64 22.24 -9.72
C LEU A 31 -6.59 21.33 -10.49
N ALA A 32 -6.15 20.81 -11.63
CA ALA A 32 -6.85 19.77 -12.39
C ALA A 32 -5.94 18.56 -12.53
N ILE A 33 -6.41 17.40 -12.08
CA ILE A 33 -5.70 16.12 -12.15
C ILE A 33 -6.46 15.21 -13.11
N ILE A 34 -5.74 14.64 -14.07
CA ILE A 34 -6.26 13.65 -15.02
C ILE A 34 -5.51 12.35 -14.75
N GLN A 35 -6.26 11.31 -14.41
CA GLN A 35 -5.74 9.97 -14.16
C GLN A 35 -6.09 9.08 -15.34
N VAL A 36 -5.09 8.49 -15.96
CA VAL A 36 -5.24 7.56 -17.08
C VAL A 36 -4.82 6.18 -16.61
N TYR A 37 -5.75 5.23 -16.68
CA TYR A 37 -5.54 3.86 -16.21
C TYR A 37 -5.30 2.94 -17.39
N PHE A 38 -4.26 2.12 -17.30
CA PHE A 38 -3.83 1.21 -18.35
C PHE A 38 -4.07 -0.25 -17.97
N LYS A 39 -4.12 -1.12 -18.97
CA LYS A 39 -4.20 -2.58 -18.79
C LYS A 39 -2.95 -3.07 -18.05
N GLN A 40 -3.12 -4.16 -17.30
CA GLN A 40 -1.99 -4.82 -16.65
C GLN A 40 -1.00 -5.35 -17.70
N GLY A 41 0.30 -5.09 -17.45
CA GLY A 41 1.37 -5.47 -18.38
C GLY A 41 1.75 -4.39 -19.41
N THR A 42 1.06 -3.23 -19.43
CA THR A 42 1.46 -2.08 -20.26
C THR A 42 2.78 -1.50 -19.73
N ASP A 43 3.70 -1.18 -20.64
CA ASP A 43 4.94 -0.50 -20.31
C ASP A 43 4.66 0.93 -19.82
N PRO A 44 5.02 1.27 -18.55
CA PRO A 44 4.73 2.58 -17.97
C PRO A 44 5.45 3.74 -18.68
N ASP A 45 6.63 3.51 -19.25
CA ASP A 45 7.40 4.54 -19.93
C ASP A 45 6.78 4.89 -21.26
N MET A 46 6.43 3.90 -22.06
CA MET A 46 5.72 4.10 -23.33
C MET A 46 4.33 4.71 -23.11
N ALA A 47 3.60 4.28 -22.08
CA ALA A 47 2.32 4.87 -21.73
C ALA A 47 2.44 6.36 -21.39
N ALA A 48 3.42 6.75 -20.57
CA ALA A 48 3.69 8.14 -20.22
C ALA A 48 4.05 9.00 -21.45
N VAL A 49 4.90 8.49 -22.35
CA VAL A 49 5.27 9.15 -23.61
C VAL A 49 4.04 9.35 -24.50
N ASN A 50 3.20 8.33 -24.65
CA ASN A 50 1.99 8.39 -25.45
C ASN A 50 0.99 9.43 -24.89
N VAL A 51 0.79 9.47 -23.57
CA VAL A 51 -0.04 10.50 -22.91
C VAL A 51 0.57 11.88 -23.12
N GLN A 52 1.87 12.06 -22.92
CA GLN A 52 2.55 13.34 -23.07
C GLN A 52 2.43 13.87 -24.52
N ASN A 53 2.55 13.00 -25.52
CA ASN A 53 2.36 13.37 -26.93
C ASN A 53 0.93 13.88 -27.21
N ARG A 54 -0.07 13.26 -26.57
CA ARG A 54 -1.48 13.70 -26.68
C ARG A 54 -1.70 15.02 -25.96
N VAL A 55 -1.12 15.21 -24.79
CA VAL A 55 -1.17 16.48 -24.03
C VAL A 55 -0.52 17.60 -24.82
N ALA A 56 0.65 17.38 -25.42
CA ALA A 56 1.34 18.36 -26.24
C ALA A 56 0.48 18.85 -27.43
N LYS A 57 -0.25 17.95 -28.10
CA LYS A 57 -1.22 18.32 -29.16
C LYS A 57 -2.37 19.18 -28.64
N ALA A 58 -2.81 18.97 -27.41
CA ALA A 58 -3.89 19.72 -26.79
C ALA A 58 -3.44 21.08 -26.22
N GLN A 59 -2.13 21.32 -26.09
CA GLN A 59 -1.57 22.49 -25.39
C GLN A 59 -2.03 23.81 -26.01
N GLY A 60 -2.14 23.86 -27.34
CA GLY A 60 -2.64 25.05 -28.04
C GLY A 60 -4.14 25.35 -27.80
N LEU A 61 -4.89 24.43 -27.24
CA LEU A 61 -6.31 24.61 -26.92
C LEU A 61 -6.53 24.99 -25.43
N LEU A 62 -5.44 25.06 -24.66
CA LEU A 62 -5.50 25.39 -23.25
C LEU A 62 -5.45 26.90 -23.02
N PRO A 63 -6.01 27.42 -21.91
CA PRO A 63 -5.87 28.80 -21.52
C PRO A 63 -4.41 29.22 -21.34
N ALA A 64 -4.12 30.49 -21.58
CA ALA A 64 -2.77 31.05 -21.45
C ALA A 64 -2.20 30.86 -20.03
N GLU A 65 -3.03 30.93 -19.00
CA GLU A 65 -2.65 30.72 -17.62
C GLU A 65 -2.14 29.29 -17.38
N VAL A 66 -2.81 28.30 -17.97
CA VAL A 66 -2.41 26.87 -17.86
C VAL A 66 -1.14 26.59 -18.64
N THR A 67 -0.99 27.21 -19.83
CA THR A 67 0.22 27.06 -20.66
C THR A 67 1.45 27.73 -20.04
N LYS A 68 1.27 28.80 -19.26
CA LYS A 68 2.37 29.45 -18.50
C LYS A 68 2.90 28.57 -17.38
N VAL A 69 2.02 27.87 -16.63
CA VAL A 69 2.39 26.95 -15.56
C VAL A 69 2.89 25.63 -16.15
N GLY A 70 2.33 25.21 -17.28
CA GLY A 70 2.62 23.96 -17.95
C GLY A 70 1.72 22.83 -17.48
N VAL A 71 1.83 21.69 -18.18
CA VAL A 71 1.17 20.44 -17.83
C VAL A 71 2.23 19.37 -17.65
N SER A 72 2.32 18.80 -16.48
CA SER A 72 3.25 17.70 -16.18
C SER A 72 2.55 16.33 -16.36
N THR A 73 3.29 15.37 -16.90
CA THR A 73 2.85 13.98 -17.00
C THR A 73 3.77 13.13 -16.13
N MET A 74 3.19 12.36 -15.23
CA MET A 74 3.92 11.52 -14.27
C MET A 74 3.40 10.09 -14.33
N LYS A 75 4.29 9.12 -14.16
CA LYS A 75 3.96 7.72 -14.04
C LYS A 75 4.08 7.31 -12.57
N ARG A 76 3.01 6.85 -11.96
CA ARG A 76 3.04 6.38 -10.56
C ARG A 76 1.94 5.37 -10.30
N GLN A 77 2.11 4.54 -9.30
CA GLN A 77 1.01 3.79 -8.73
C GLN A 77 0.13 4.69 -7.87
N THR A 78 -1.12 4.29 -7.67
CA THR A 78 -2.06 5.03 -6.82
C THR A 78 -1.81 4.85 -5.33
N SER A 79 -1.13 3.75 -4.94
CA SER A 79 -0.78 3.46 -3.55
C SER A 79 0.52 4.11 -3.12
N PHE A 80 0.59 4.45 -1.84
CA PHE A 80 1.81 4.96 -1.21
C PHE A 80 2.80 3.83 -0.97
N LEU A 81 4.07 4.06 -1.28
CA LEU A 81 5.17 3.18 -0.89
C LEU A 81 5.63 3.50 0.53
N GLN A 82 5.76 4.78 0.82
CA GLN A 82 6.13 5.29 2.14
C GLN A 82 5.50 6.67 2.36
N ILE A 83 5.07 6.93 3.59
CA ILE A 83 4.67 8.25 4.07
C ILE A 83 5.58 8.60 5.22
N GLY A 84 6.21 9.75 5.14
CA GLY A 84 7.10 10.28 6.18
C GLY A 84 6.80 11.73 6.49
N ALA A 85 7.41 12.22 7.55
CA ALA A 85 7.38 13.61 7.96
C ALA A 85 8.81 14.10 8.28
N LEU A 86 9.10 15.33 7.93
CA LEU A 86 10.23 16.08 8.47
C LEU A 86 9.68 16.95 9.59
N VAL A 87 10.16 16.74 10.80
CA VAL A 87 9.64 17.36 12.03
C VAL A 87 10.69 18.28 12.64
N CYS A 88 10.28 19.40 13.20
CA CYS A 88 11.12 20.25 14.02
C CYS A 88 10.77 20.03 15.50
N THR A 89 11.65 19.35 16.23
CA THR A 89 11.41 18.94 17.63
C THR A 89 11.67 20.04 18.65
N ASP A 90 12.44 21.06 18.29
CA ASP A 90 12.83 22.15 19.19
C ASP A 90 12.15 23.49 18.88
N GLY A 91 11.29 23.52 17.85
CA GLY A 91 10.51 24.70 17.45
C GLY A 91 11.33 25.84 16.82
N ARG A 92 12.60 25.61 16.43
CA ARG A 92 13.44 26.63 15.76
C ARG A 92 12.98 26.96 14.36
N TYR A 93 12.40 26.00 13.66
CA TYR A 93 12.01 26.12 12.27
C TYR A 93 10.49 25.98 12.13
N ASP A 94 9.95 26.81 11.29
CA ASP A 94 8.54 26.76 10.92
C ASP A 94 8.29 25.75 9.79
N GLN A 95 7.02 25.49 9.52
CA GLN A 95 6.60 24.59 8.44
C GLN A 95 7.13 25.01 7.09
N THR A 96 7.23 26.32 6.79
CA THR A 96 7.68 26.83 5.49
C THR A 96 9.16 26.53 5.25
N PHE A 97 9.98 26.67 6.30
CA PHE A 97 11.39 26.28 6.22
C PHE A 97 11.54 24.78 5.96
N LEU A 98 10.77 23.95 6.68
CA LEU A 98 10.82 22.49 6.52
C LEU A 98 10.38 22.07 5.11
N ALA A 99 9.32 22.67 4.57
CA ALA A 99 8.86 22.42 3.21
C ALA A 99 9.94 22.81 2.18
N ASN A 100 10.50 24.01 2.31
CA ASN A 100 11.54 24.47 1.41
C ASN A 100 12.81 23.61 1.49
N TYR A 101 13.15 23.12 2.69
CA TYR A 101 14.28 22.20 2.88
C TYR A 101 14.03 20.85 2.20
N LEU A 102 12.80 20.31 2.33
CA LEU A 102 12.37 19.09 1.66
C LEU A 102 12.46 19.22 0.14
N ASP A 103 11.87 20.28 -0.42
CA ASP A 103 11.81 20.50 -1.87
C ASP A 103 13.22 20.63 -2.49
N ILE A 104 14.13 21.33 -1.83
CA ILE A 104 15.45 21.60 -2.38
C ILE A 104 16.43 20.45 -2.13
N ASN A 105 16.45 19.90 -0.90
CA ASN A 105 17.53 19.01 -0.46
C ASN A 105 17.13 17.53 -0.45
N VAL A 106 15.86 17.19 -0.21
CA VAL A 106 15.42 15.81 0.04
C VAL A 106 14.74 15.21 -1.17
N ILE A 107 13.69 15.85 -1.66
CA ILE A 107 12.86 15.34 -2.76
C ILE A 107 13.66 15.04 -4.03
N PRO A 108 14.61 15.88 -4.47
CA PRO A 108 15.40 15.58 -5.67
C PRO A 108 16.31 14.36 -5.49
N GLN A 109 16.75 14.05 -4.27
CA GLN A 109 17.57 12.87 -3.99
C GLN A 109 16.72 11.60 -4.00
N ILE A 110 15.51 11.65 -3.40
CA ILE A 110 14.58 10.52 -3.40
C ILE A 110 14.08 10.22 -4.82
N LYS A 111 13.76 11.24 -5.63
CA LYS A 111 13.31 11.08 -7.03
C LYS A 111 14.37 10.45 -7.95
N ARG A 112 15.65 10.46 -7.57
CA ARG A 112 16.72 9.79 -8.33
C ARG A 112 16.82 8.28 -8.08
N ILE A 113 16.14 7.78 -7.05
CA ILE A 113 16.13 6.35 -6.75
C ILE A 113 15.32 5.63 -7.82
N GLU A 114 15.91 4.61 -8.44
CA GLU A 114 15.25 3.82 -9.45
C GLU A 114 14.02 3.12 -8.86
N GLY A 115 12.87 3.24 -9.53
CA GLY A 115 11.60 2.70 -9.06
C GLY A 115 10.73 3.69 -8.27
N VAL A 116 11.24 4.85 -7.89
CA VAL A 116 10.42 5.96 -7.38
C VAL A 116 9.70 6.62 -8.56
N GLY A 117 8.37 6.70 -8.49
CA GLY A 117 7.54 7.30 -9.54
C GLY A 117 7.30 8.78 -9.30
N ASP A 118 7.00 9.15 -8.06
CA ASP A 118 6.79 10.54 -7.65
C ASP A 118 6.96 10.71 -6.13
N VAL A 119 7.24 11.94 -5.72
CA VAL A 119 7.24 12.35 -4.32
C VAL A 119 6.38 13.61 -4.21
N MET A 120 5.33 13.52 -3.42
CA MET A 120 4.41 14.63 -3.16
C MET A 120 4.64 15.12 -1.73
N GLU A 121 4.89 16.40 -1.59
CA GLU A 121 4.93 17.07 -0.29
C GLU A 121 3.61 17.78 0.03
N LEU A 122 3.27 17.84 1.30
CA LEU A 122 2.10 18.55 1.82
C LEU A 122 2.57 19.75 2.64
N GLY A 123 3.18 20.70 1.96
CA GLY A 123 3.69 21.94 2.50
C GLY A 123 3.79 23.03 1.44
N ASP A 124 3.99 24.25 1.88
CA ASP A 124 4.11 25.42 1.02
C ASP A 124 5.55 25.98 1.11
N THR A 125 6.23 26.05 -0.01
CA THR A 125 7.60 26.59 -0.11
C THR A 125 7.62 28.13 -0.08
N TYR A 126 8.79 28.72 0.15
CA TYR A 126 8.95 30.16 0.17
C TYR A 126 8.60 30.81 -1.19
N SER A 127 7.93 31.96 -1.10
CA SER A 127 7.66 32.82 -2.26
C SER A 127 7.65 34.28 -1.83
N MET A 128 8.03 35.16 -2.76
CA MET A 128 7.92 36.58 -2.55
C MET A 128 6.47 37.02 -2.70
N ARG A 129 5.86 37.50 -1.61
CA ARG A 129 4.48 37.99 -1.56
C ARG A 129 4.44 39.49 -1.76
N ILE A 130 3.58 39.91 -2.66
CA ILE A 130 3.37 41.33 -3.00
C ILE A 130 1.90 41.65 -2.78
N TRP A 131 1.60 42.23 -1.63
CA TRP A 131 0.25 42.63 -1.24
C TRP A 131 -0.04 44.01 -1.79
N LEU A 132 -0.81 44.09 -2.88
CA LEU A 132 -1.19 45.33 -3.53
C LEU A 132 -2.13 46.15 -2.65
N LYS A 133 -1.92 47.46 -2.54
CA LYS A 133 -2.78 48.37 -1.81
C LYS A 133 -3.68 49.14 -2.81
N PRO A 134 -4.96 48.71 -2.97
CA PRO A 134 -5.84 49.23 -4.00
C PRO A 134 -6.03 50.75 -3.95
N GLU A 135 -6.15 51.30 -2.73
CA GLU A 135 -6.30 52.76 -2.53
C GLU A 135 -5.10 53.55 -3.01
N ARG A 136 -3.88 53.05 -2.74
CA ARG A 136 -2.64 53.67 -3.21
C ARG A 136 -2.51 53.54 -4.73
N MET A 137 -2.84 52.38 -5.28
CA MET A 137 -2.80 52.15 -6.72
C MET A 137 -3.77 53.10 -7.43
N ALA A 138 -4.99 53.28 -6.93
CA ALA A 138 -5.96 54.21 -7.47
C ALA A 138 -5.46 55.67 -7.46
N GLN A 139 -4.77 56.10 -6.40
CA GLN A 139 -4.17 57.46 -6.35
C GLN A 139 -3.11 57.70 -7.44
N TYR A 140 -2.43 56.65 -7.87
CA TYR A 140 -1.40 56.73 -8.91
C TYR A 140 -1.92 56.30 -10.28
N GLY A 141 -3.20 55.96 -10.43
CA GLY A 141 -3.81 55.52 -11.68
C GLY A 141 -3.18 54.21 -12.19
N LEU A 142 -2.89 53.23 -11.26
CA LEU A 142 -2.32 51.94 -11.57
C LEU A 142 -3.36 50.84 -11.46
N VAL A 143 -3.19 49.82 -12.28
CA VAL A 143 -3.95 48.56 -12.20
C VAL A 143 -2.99 47.40 -11.90
N PRO A 144 -3.47 46.28 -11.36
CA PRO A 144 -2.61 45.12 -10.99
C PRO A 144 -1.75 44.62 -12.17
N SER A 145 -2.28 44.70 -13.40
CA SER A 145 -1.54 44.32 -14.61
C SER A 145 -0.28 45.13 -14.84
N ASP A 146 -0.27 46.43 -14.44
CA ASP A 146 0.91 47.28 -14.59
C ASP A 146 2.05 46.79 -13.70
N ILE A 147 1.72 46.44 -12.46
CA ILE A 147 2.71 45.86 -11.51
C ILE A 147 3.24 44.52 -12.03
N THR A 148 2.37 43.67 -12.54
CA THR A 148 2.77 42.37 -13.11
C THR A 148 3.69 42.54 -14.32
N ALA A 149 3.40 43.52 -15.21
CA ALA A 149 4.24 43.82 -16.37
C ALA A 149 5.62 44.31 -15.94
N VAL A 150 5.68 45.26 -15.01
CA VAL A 150 6.94 45.81 -14.48
C VAL A 150 7.79 44.72 -13.82
N LEU A 151 7.20 43.86 -13.02
CA LEU A 151 7.92 42.74 -12.42
C LEU A 151 8.41 41.74 -13.46
N GLY A 152 7.62 41.46 -14.49
CA GLY A 152 8.03 40.61 -15.62
C GLY A 152 9.20 41.19 -16.43
N GLU A 153 9.29 42.52 -16.54
CA GLU A 153 10.39 43.21 -17.24
C GLU A 153 11.66 43.31 -16.38
N GLN A 154 11.54 43.56 -15.07
CA GLN A 154 12.71 43.85 -14.21
C GLN A 154 13.23 42.61 -13.46
N ASN A 155 12.42 41.57 -13.29
CA ASN A 155 12.79 40.32 -12.65
C ASN A 155 13.06 39.22 -13.67
N ILE A 156 13.98 39.49 -14.61
CA ILE A 156 14.29 38.58 -15.72
C ILE A 156 15.76 38.17 -15.68
N GLU A 157 16.07 37.01 -16.19
CA GLU A 157 17.42 36.54 -16.42
C GLU A 157 17.62 36.35 -17.92
N ALA A 158 18.47 37.17 -18.52
CA ALA A 158 18.74 37.15 -19.93
C ALA A 158 20.24 37.24 -20.22
N PRO A 159 20.75 36.61 -21.28
CA PRO A 159 22.13 36.76 -21.67
C PRO A 159 22.35 38.21 -22.16
N THR A 160 23.33 38.87 -21.62
CA THR A 160 23.64 40.28 -21.90
C THR A 160 24.70 40.48 -22.99
N GLY A 161 25.27 39.35 -23.49
CA GLY A 161 26.33 39.39 -24.48
C GLY A 161 27.68 39.89 -23.95
N SER A 162 28.58 40.21 -24.83
CA SER A 162 29.92 40.70 -24.51
C SER A 162 30.30 41.88 -25.37
N LEU A 163 31.05 42.80 -24.77
CA LEU A 163 31.64 43.95 -25.46
C LEU A 163 33.03 43.59 -26.00
N GLY A 164 33.29 43.89 -27.26
CA GLY A 164 34.59 43.65 -27.87
C GLY A 164 34.68 42.37 -28.70
N GLU A 165 33.55 41.69 -28.94
CA GLU A 165 33.49 40.42 -29.68
C GLU A 165 33.98 40.50 -31.12
N SER A 166 33.81 41.66 -31.78
CA SER A 166 34.26 41.92 -33.14
C SER A 166 35.28 43.09 -33.24
N SER A 167 35.89 43.50 -32.13
CA SER A 167 36.86 44.57 -32.10
C SER A 167 38.30 44.03 -32.23
N GLN A 168 39.20 44.85 -32.71
CA GLN A 168 40.66 44.55 -32.73
C GLN A 168 41.31 44.69 -31.35
N ASN A 169 40.52 44.92 -30.31
CA ASN A 169 41.01 45.01 -28.91
C ASN A 169 41.35 43.63 -28.34
N VAL A 170 42.38 43.60 -27.50
CA VAL A 170 42.89 42.37 -26.85
C VAL A 170 41.93 41.83 -25.82
N PHE A 171 40.99 42.62 -25.33
CA PHE A 171 40.09 42.28 -24.24
C PHE A 171 38.63 42.26 -24.67
N GLN A 172 37.94 41.17 -24.29
CA GLN A 172 36.50 41.02 -24.38
C GLN A 172 35.90 41.09 -22.97
N PHE A 173 34.89 41.94 -22.79
CA PHE A 173 34.22 42.10 -21.50
C PHE A 173 32.82 41.49 -21.55
N THR A 174 32.57 40.43 -20.76
CA THR A 174 31.22 39.90 -20.60
C THR A 174 30.40 40.86 -19.74
N MET A 175 29.30 41.34 -20.29
CA MET A 175 28.37 42.16 -19.54
C MET A 175 27.61 41.28 -18.54
N LYS A 176 27.58 41.73 -17.28
CA LYS A 176 26.76 41.13 -16.25
C LYS A 176 25.74 42.15 -15.78
N TYR A 177 24.50 41.75 -15.73
CA TYR A 177 23.48 42.56 -15.07
C TYR A 177 23.00 41.87 -13.81
N ARG A 178 22.19 42.55 -13.02
CA ARG A 178 21.80 42.10 -11.67
C ARG A 178 21.04 40.75 -11.64
N GLY A 179 20.30 40.44 -12.71
CA GLY A 179 19.50 39.23 -12.82
C GLY A 179 18.22 39.31 -12.01
N ARG A 180 17.75 38.14 -11.57
CA ARG A 180 16.55 38.05 -10.75
C ARG A 180 16.74 38.70 -9.37
N LEU A 181 15.70 39.37 -8.90
CA LEU A 181 15.62 39.96 -7.57
C LEU A 181 15.60 38.83 -6.52
N LYS A 182 16.36 39.00 -5.42
CA LYS A 182 16.59 37.92 -4.42
C LYS A 182 16.14 38.31 -3.03
N SER A 183 15.99 39.59 -2.70
CA SER A 183 15.62 40.04 -1.36
C SER A 183 14.35 40.89 -1.39
N VAL A 184 13.65 40.91 -0.25
CA VAL A 184 12.46 41.75 -0.05
C VAL A 184 12.79 43.22 -0.40
N GLU A 185 13.97 43.70 0.01
CA GLU A 185 14.41 45.06 -0.23
C GLU A 185 14.61 45.40 -1.72
N GLU A 186 15.11 44.44 -2.49
CA GLU A 186 15.24 44.55 -3.93
C GLU A 186 13.89 44.68 -4.62
N PHE A 187 12.93 43.84 -4.24
CA PHE A 187 11.55 43.92 -4.75
C PHE A 187 10.87 45.23 -4.35
N GLN A 188 11.01 45.68 -3.09
CA GLN A 188 10.46 46.92 -2.58
C GLN A 188 10.95 48.13 -3.38
N ASN A 189 12.22 48.11 -3.82
CA ASN A 189 12.86 49.18 -4.55
C ASN A 189 12.64 49.12 -6.10
N THR A 190 11.91 48.12 -6.61
CA THR A 190 11.54 48.03 -8.02
C THR A 190 10.82 49.29 -8.47
N VAL A 191 11.24 49.88 -9.57
CA VAL A 191 10.65 51.09 -10.11
C VAL A 191 9.39 50.75 -10.88
N VAL A 192 8.23 51.19 -10.38
CA VAL A 192 6.93 50.97 -11.03
C VAL A 192 6.68 52.01 -12.14
N ARG A 193 6.97 53.29 -11.86
CA ARG A 193 6.77 54.39 -12.80
C ARG A 193 7.76 55.53 -12.52
N SER A 194 8.31 56.08 -13.58
CA SER A 194 9.05 57.35 -13.52
C SER A 194 8.18 58.44 -14.12
N ARG A 195 8.13 59.61 -13.49
CA ARG A 195 7.39 60.78 -13.97
C ARG A 195 8.31 61.78 -14.61
N GLU A 196 7.74 62.68 -15.40
CA GLU A 196 8.49 63.75 -16.11
C GLU A 196 9.12 64.73 -15.13
N ASP A 197 8.59 64.87 -13.93
CA ASP A 197 9.14 65.70 -12.85
C ASP A 197 10.36 65.06 -12.13
N GLY A 198 10.79 63.89 -12.58
CA GLY A 198 11.90 63.14 -11.97
C GLY A 198 11.53 62.33 -10.72
N SER A 199 10.28 62.38 -10.31
CA SER A 199 9.81 61.54 -9.18
C SER A 199 9.70 60.08 -9.61
N ILE A 200 10.17 59.18 -8.74
CA ILE A 200 10.19 57.73 -8.97
C ILE A 200 9.21 57.06 -8.01
N LEU A 201 8.21 56.39 -8.56
CA LEU A 201 7.28 55.55 -7.81
C LEU A 201 7.87 54.13 -7.70
N ARG A 202 8.05 53.67 -6.50
CA ARG A 202 8.57 52.31 -6.21
C ARG A 202 7.47 51.38 -5.78
N LEU A 203 7.72 50.05 -5.84
CA LEU A 203 6.76 49.05 -5.47
C LEU A 203 6.30 49.17 -4.00
N LYS A 204 7.19 49.54 -3.10
CA LYS A 204 6.87 49.78 -1.66
C LYS A 204 5.84 50.90 -1.45
N ASP A 205 5.67 51.80 -2.38
CA ASP A 205 4.71 52.91 -2.26
C ASP A 205 3.28 52.47 -2.54
N VAL A 206 3.09 51.38 -3.28
CA VAL A 206 1.79 50.84 -3.73
C VAL A 206 1.53 49.41 -3.28
N ALA A 207 2.50 48.75 -2.71
CA ALA A 207 2.39 47.37 -2.24
C ALA A 207 3.21 47.16 -0.96
N GLU A 208 2.87 46.11 -0.24
CA GLU A 208 3.67 45.54 0.83
C GLU A 208 4.35 44.27 0.32
N VAL A 209 5.66 44.15 0.56
CA VAL A 209 6.43 42.99 0.07
C VAL A 209 7.03 42.28 1.24
N GLU A 210 6.80 40.99 1.29
CA GLU A 210 7.34 40.09 2.32
C GLU A 210 7.79 38.76 1.72
N LEU A 211 8.68 38.08 2.40
CA LEU A 211 9.00 36.68 2.12
C LEU A 211 7.98 35.81 2.89
N GLY A 212 7.01 35.30 2.18
CA GLY A 212 5.97 34.42 2.71
C GLY A 212 5.96 33.06 2.03
N THR A 213 4.83 32.42 2.00
CA THR A 213 4.63 31.12 1.33
C THR A 213 4.05 31.27 -0.06
N MET A 214 4.30 30.28 -0.92
CA MET A 214 3.75 30.25 -2.28
C MET A 214 2.22 30.22 -2.28
N THR A 215 1.64 29.44 -1.39
CA THR A 215 0.21 29.43 -1.07
C THR A 215 0.05 29.35 0.45
N TYR A 216 -1.14 29.59 0.98
CA TYR A 216 -1.47 29.34 2.37
C TYR A 216 -2.49 28.19 2.43
N SER A 217 -2.19 27.12 1.68
CA SER A 217 -3.13 26.05 1.44
C SER A 217 -3.00 24.89 2.41
N PHE A 218 -1.84 24.78 3.07
CA PHE A 218 -1.53 23.63 3.95
C PHE A 218 -1.09 24.10 5.32
N ARG A 219 -1.56 23.37 6.34
CA ARG A 219 -0.99 23.42 7.67
C ARG A 219 -0.76 22.00 8.16
N SER A 220 0.50 21.64 8.38
CA SER A 220 0.89 20.30 8.82
C SER A 220 1.62 20.35 10.14
N GLU A 221 1.29 19.40 11.00
CA GLU A 221 1.91 19.21 12.31
C GLU A 221 1.98 17.72 12.60
N MET A 222 2.97 17.32 13.38
CA MET A 222 3.12 15.97 13.88
C MET A 222 3.37 16.03 15.39
N ASP A 223 2.59 15.27 16.17
CA ASP A 223 2.66 15.24 17.63
C ASP A 223 2.70 16.64 18.25
N SER A 224 1.91 17.58 17.71
CA SER A 224 1.85 19.01 18.08
C SER A 224 3.12 19.80 17.73
N GLN A 225 4.03 19.28 16.93
CA GLN A 225 5.23 19.97 16.48
C GLN A 225 5.10 20.39 15.00
N PRO A 226 5.74 21.50 14.58
CA PRO A 226 5.79 21.86 13.17
C PRO A 226 6.42 20.73 12.35
N ALA A 227 5.71 20.30 11.30
CA ALA A 227 6.16 19.21 10.45
C ALA A 227 5.69 19.40 9.01
N VAL A 228 6.34 18.75 8.07
CA VAL A 228 5.89 18.64 6.69
C VAL A 228 5.86 17.18 6.27
N LEU A 229 4.69 16.72 5.84
CA LEU A 229 4.52 15.36 5.36
C LEU A 229 4.94 15.26 3.90
N TYR A 230 5.53 14.10 3.57
CA TYR A 230 5.81 13.72 2.18
C TYR A 230 5.33 12.30 1.93
N MET A 231 4.84 12.08 0.72
CA MET A 231 4.30 10.80 0.26
C MET A 231 5.11 10.33 -0.94
N ILE A 232 5.66 9.14 -0.87
CA ILE A 232 6.48 8.53 -1.93
C ILE A 232 5.66 7.49 -2.64
N PHE A 233 5.60 7.58 -3.97
CA PHE A 233 4.91 6.64 -4.84
C PHE A 233 5.92 5.86 -5.67
N GLN A 234 5.65 4.60 -5.90
CA GLN A 234 6.48 3.78 -6.77
C GLN A 234 6.03 3.85 -8.23
N THR A 235 6.95 3.53 -9.14
CA THR A 235 6.65 3.25 -10.53
C THR A 235 6.01 1.87 -10.67
N ALA A 236 5.04 1.72 -11.56
CA ALA A 236 4.43 0.42 -11.85
C ALA A 236 5.50 -0.58 -12.32
N GLY A 237 5.45 -1.81 -11.78
CA GLY A 237 6.40 -2.88 -12.09
C GLY A 237 7.73 -2.83 -11.31
N SER A 238 7.99 -1.79 -10.52
CA SER A 238 9.17 -1.75 -9.65
C SER A 238 9.03 -2.68 -8.43
N ASN A 239 10.17 -3.10 -7.88
CA ASN A 239 10.19 -3.91 -6.67
C ASN A 239 10.05 -3.02 -5.43
N ALA A 240 8.85 -2.96 -4.85
CA ALA A 240 8.52 -2.14 -3.68
C ALA A 240 9.51 -2.29 -2.52
N THR A 241 9.91 -3.54 -2.21
CA THR A 241 10.84 -3.84 -1.12
C THR A 241 12.23 -3.28 -1.35
N ALA A 242 12.75 -3.44 -2.56
CA ALA A 242 14.08 -2.95 -2.93
C ALA A 242 14.10 -1.42 -2.95
N VAL A 243 13.09 -0.80 -3.57
CA VAL A 243 12.94 0.66 -3.63
C VAL A 243 12.84 1.26 -2.23
N ASN A 244 11.99 0.71 -1.37
CA ASN A 244 11.80 1.23 -0.02
C ASN A 244 13.06 1.06 0.84
N LYS A 245 13.81 -0.05 0.68
CA LYS A 245 15.11 -0.23 1.34
C LYS A 245 16.12 0.85 0.93
N GLU A 246 16.18 1.19 -0.36
CA GLU A 246 17.06 2.25 -0.85
C GLU A 246 16.61 3.64 -0.36
N ILE A 247 15.29 3.89 -0.30
CA ILE A 247 14.73 5.12 0.30
C ILE A 247 15.17 5.25 1.75
N THR A 248 14.99 4.19 2.55
CA THR A 248 15.40 4.20 3.97
C THR A 248 16.88 4.47 4.12
N ALA A 249 17.72 3.79 3.33
CA ALA A 249 19.16 4.02 3.34
C ALA A 249 19.54 5.45 2.90
N GLN A 250 18.77 6.05 1.98
CA GLN A 250 19.00 7.43 1.56
C GLN A 250 18.56 8.42 2.65
N ILE A 251 17.45 8.18 3.32
CA ILE A 251 16.98 8.98 4.46
C ILE A 251 18.03 8.94 5.58
N GLU A 252 18.55 7.78 5.97
CA GLU A 252 19.61 7.64 6.98
C GLU A 252 20.89 8.38 6.61
N ARG A 253 21.22 8.48 5.32
CA ARG A 253 22.36 9.30 4.85
C ARG A 253 22.08 10.79 4.99
N MET A 254 20.85 11.22 4.70
CA MET A 254 20.44 12.61 4.80
C MET A 254 20.28 13.10 6.25
N GLU A 255 19.88 12.22 7.17
CA GLU A 255 19.74 12.52 8.59
C GLU A 255 21.03 13.08 9.20
N LYS A 256 22.19 12.63 8.74
CA LYS A 256 23.49 13.10 9.21
C LYS A 256 23.79 14.57 8.89
N ASN A 257 23.06 15.11 7.92
CA ASN A 257 23.24 16.49 7.43
C ASN A 257 22.00 17.36 7.64
N LEU A 258 21.04 16.90 8.45
CA LEU A 258 19.86 17.69 8.79
C LEU A 258 20.23 18.91 9.64
N PRO A 259 19.46 19.99 9.54
CA PRO A 259 19.53 21.11 10.47
C PRO A 259 19.30 20.62 11.92
N GLU A 260 20.04 21.18 12.88
CA GLU A 260 19.86 20.82 14.29
C GLU A 260 18.41 21.00 14.74
N GLY A 261 17.88 20.03 15.47
CA GLY A 261 16.51 20.04 15.96
C GLY A 261 15.48 19.58 14.93
N THR A 262 15.92 18.98 13.80
CA THR A 262 15.01 18.35 12.84
C THR A 262 15.30 16.87 12.72
N GLU A 263 14.24 16.07 12.46
CA GLU A 263 14.34 14.61 12.28
C GLU A 263 13.34 14.10 11.23
N PHE A 264 13.66 12.97 10.61
CA PHE A 264 12.71 12.24 9.78
C PHE A 264 11.94 11.22 10.60
N VAL A 265 10.63 11.21 10.46
CA VAL A 265 9.77 10.19 11.06
C VAL A 265 8.99 9.48 9.98
N THR A 266 9.09 8.15 9.96
CA THR A 266 8.30 7.32 9.04
C THR A 266 6.94 7.03 9.65
N MET A 267 5.87 7.53 9.01
CA MET A 267 4.49 7.30 9.45
C MET A 267 3.92 5.99 8.92
N MET A 268 4.27 5.63 7.70
CA MET A 268 3.83 4.41 7.04
C MET A 268 4.93 3.91 6.10
N SER A 269 5.22 2.62 6.15
CA SER A 269 6.11 1.95 5.21
C SER A 269 5.49 0.61 4.78
N SER A 270 5.42 0.38 3.47
CA SER A 270 4.96 -0.93 2.95
C SER A 270 5.85 -2.08 3.41
N ASN A 271 7.13 -1.81 3.69
CA ASN A 271 8.08 -2.82 4.14
C ASN A 271 7.86 -3.25 5.59
N ASP A 272 7.41 -2.35 6.47
CA ASP A 272 7.23 -2.65 7.90
C ASP A 272 6.22 -3.79 8.06
N PHE A 273 5.05 -3.64 7.45
CA PHE A 273 4.03 -4.69 7.44
C PHE A 273 4.50 -5.96 6.72
N LEU A 274 5.15 -5.82 5.55
CA LEU A 274 5.65 -6.96 4.78
C LEU A 274 6.68 -7.76 5.57
N PHE A 275 7.66 -7.11 6.17
CA PHE A 275 8.71 -7.80 6.95
C PHE A 275 8.17 -8.41 8.24
N ALA A 276 7.26 -7.72 8.94
CA ALA A 276 6.58 -8.29 10.10
C ALA A 276 5.78 -9.54 9.70
N SER A 277 5.03 -9.49 8.60
CA SER A 277 4.28 -10.64 8.09
C SER A 277 5.20 -11.78 7.65
N ILE A 278 6.31 -11.49 6.94
CA ILE A 278 7.31 -12.50 6.56
C ILE A 278 7.92 -13.14 7.80
N HIS A 279 8.29 -12.34 8.81
CA HIS A 279 8.86 -12.85 10.06
C HIS A 279 7.91 -13.81 10.76
N ASN A 280 6.64 -13.43 10.93
CA ASN A 280 5.60 -14.24 11.52
C ASN A 280 5.36 -15.55 10.74
N VAL A 281 5.39 -15.49 9.41
CA VAL A 281 5.22 -16.69 8.57
C VAL A 281 6.45 -17.60 8.67
N VAL A 282 7.66 -17.08 8.71
CA VAL A 282 8.89 -17.85 8.90
C VAL A 282 8.91 -18.51 10.29
N GLU A 283 8.52 -17.78 11.34
CA GLU A 283 8.37 -18.34 12.68
C GLU A 283 7.34 -19.47 12.70
N THR A 284 6.17 -19.25 12.08
CA THR A 284 5.12 -20.26 11.94
C THR A 284 5.61 -21.47 11.15
N LEU A 285 6.40 -21.27 10.10
CA LEU A 285 7.02 -22.34 9.30
C LEU A 285 7.95 -23.20 10.17
N ILE A 286 8.78 -22.59 10.99
CA ILE A 286 9.70 -23.28 11.89
C ILE A 286 8.91 -24.05 12.95
N ILE A 287 7.90 -23.43 13.56
CA ILE A 287 7.02 -24.07 14.54
C ILE A 287 6.29 -25.26 13.91
N ALA A 288 5.77 -25.11 12.68
CA ALA A 288 5.10 -26.17 11.95
C ALA A 288 6.05 -27.36 11.69
N ILE A 289 7.27 -27.11 11.25
CA ILE A 289 8.30 -28.15 11.03
C ILE A 289 8.58 -28.90 12.35
N ILE A 290 8.81 -28.17 13.45
CA ILE A 290 9.10 -28.77 14.76
C ILE A 290 7.90 -29.59 15.23
N LEU A 291 6.68 -29.06 15.09
CA LEU A 291 5.46 -29.78 15.50
C LEU A 291 5.26 -31.05 14.69
N VAL A 292 5.46 -30.99 13.37
CA VAL A 292 5.37 -32.16 12.48
C VAL A 292 6.42 -33.21 12.87
N ILE A 293 7.67 -32.83 13.11
CA ILE A 293 8.73 -33.73 13.55
C ILE A 293 8.33 -34.38 14.88
N LEU A 294 7.77 -33.61 15.82
CA LEU A 294 7.33 -34.12 17.13
C LEU A 294 6.17 -35.12 16.97
N VAL A 295 5.18 -34.81 16.15
CA VAL A 295 4.05 -35.70 15.86
C VAL A 295 4.52 -37.00 15.20
N VAL A 296 5.37 -36.90 14.17
CA VAL A 296 5.96 -38.08 13.50
C VAL A 296 6.76 -38.92 14.49
N TYR A 297 7.56 -38.29 15.35
CA TYR A 297 8.29 -39.02 16.42
C TYR A 297 7.35 -39.72 17.40
N PHE A 298 6.26 -39.07 17.76
CA PHE A 298 5.26 -39.65 18.68
C PHE A 298 4.61 -40.92 18.10
N PHE A 299 4.33 -40.92 16.78
CA PHE A 299 3.73 -42.07 16.10
C PHE A 299 4.75 -43.19 15.77
N LEU A 300 5.91 -42.82 15.20
CA LEU A 300 6.92 -43.79 14.81
C LEU A 300 7.76 -44.33 15.98
N GLN A 301 7.85 -43.59 17.08
CA GLN A 301 8.58 -43.94 18.32
C GLN A 301 10.05 -44.34 18.09
N ASP A 302 10.62 -43.99 16.93
CA ASP A 302 12.03 -44.24 16.58
C ASP A 302 12.64 -42.98 15.95
N LEU A 303 13.73 -42.49 16.55
CA LEU A 303 14.37 -41.26 16.14
C LEU A 303 14.93 -41.35 14.70
N LYS A 304 15.43 -42.50 14.29
CA LYS A 304 16.01 -42.72 12.97
C LYS A 304 14.92 -42.70 11.89
N SER A 305 13.79 -43.34 12.16
CA SER A 305 12.64 -43.32 11.27
C SER A 305 12.02 -41.91 11.15
N THR A 306 12.03 -41.12 12.23
CA THR A 306 11.56 -39.74 12.26
C THR A 306 12.47 -38.81 11.47
N LEU A 307 13.79 -39.06 11.47
CA LEU A 307 14.74 -38.19 10.77
C LEU A 307 14.55 -38.23 9.25
N ILE A 308 14.05 -39.33 8.68
CA ILE A 308 13.86 -39.48 7.23
C ILE A 308 12.82 -38.50 6.69
N PRO A 309 11.57 -38.46 7.21
CA PRO A 309 10.61 -37.43 6.79
C PRO A 309 11.10 -36.01 7.08
N SER A 310 11.83 -35.79 8.18
CA SER A 310 12.38 -34.47 8.53
C SER A 310 13.36 -33.94 7.48
N ILE A 311 14.25 -34.81 6.99
CA ILE A 311 15.19 -34.47 5.90
C ILE A 311 14.40 -34.21 4.61
N SER A 312 13.39 -35.04 4.32
CA SER A 312 12.55 -34.88 3.12
C SER A 312 11.83 -33.54 3.08
N ILE A 313 11.30 -33.05 4.20
CA ILE A 313 10.68 -31.71 4.31
C ILE A 313 11.66 -30.63 3.89
N ILE A 314 12.87 -30.65 4.49
CA ILE A 314 13.88 -29.62 4.23
C ILE A 314 14.29 -29.63 2.74
N VAL A 315 14.54 -30.82 2.19
CA VAL A 315 14.92 -30.95 0.76
C VAL A 315 13.79 -30.49 -0.16
N SER A 316 12.54 -30.83 0.16
CA SER A 316 11.39 -30.42 -0.64
C SER A 316 11.17 -28.90 -0.59
N LEU A 317 11.32 -28.28 0.57
CA LEU A 317 11.22 -26.82 0.71
C LEU A 317 12.32 -26.09 -0.06
N VAL A 318 13.58 -26.51 0.12
CA VAL A 318 14.72 -25.91 -0.61
C VAL A 318 14.56 -26.09 -2.12
N GLY A 319 14.13 -27.28 -2.54
CA GLY A 319 13.84 -27.57 -3.94
C GLY A 319 12.71 -26.69 -4.51
N THR A 320 11.66 -26.46 -3.71
CA THR A 320 10.57 -25.55 -4.10
C THR A 320 11.08 -24.13 -4.29
N PHE A 321 11.88 -23.60 -3.36
CA PHE A 321 12.52 -22.28 -3.52
C PHE A 321 13.37 -22.20 -4.79
N ALA A 322 14.16 -23.22 -5.09
CA ALA A 322 14.98 -23.25 -6.29
C ALA A 322 14.13 -23.20 -7.58
N CYS A 323 13.00 -23.93 -7.61
CA CYS A 323 12.08 -23.89 -8.74
C CYS A 323 11.36 -22.54 -8.86
N LEU A 324 10.94 -21.91 -7.74
CA LEU A 324 10.32 -20.59 -7.77
C LEU A 324 11.26 -19.52 -8.31
N VAL A 325 12.53 -19.55 -7.89
CA VAL A 325 13.56 -18.64 -8.43
C VAL A 325 13.78 -18.88 -9.93
N ALA A 326 13.87 -20.15 -10.37
CA ALA A 326 14.02 -20.50 -11.78
C ALA A 326 12.81 -20.07 -12.64
N ALA A 327 11.62 -20.07 -12.05
CA ALA A 327 10.39 -19.59 -12.68
C ALA A 327 10.20 -18.06 -12.63
N GLY A 328 11.13 -17.31 -12.01
CA GLY A 328 11.07 -15.86 -11.89
C GLY A 328 10.07 -15.35 -10.85
N PHE A 329 9.61 -16.20 -9.93
CA PHE A 329 8.73 -15.77 -8.83
C PHE A 329 9.53 -15.14 -7.68
N SER A 330 8.94 -14.10 -7.10
CA SER A 330 9.44 -13.48 -5.87
C SER A 330 8.91 -14.17 -4.63
N LEU A 331 9.68 -14.13 -3.55
CA LEU A 331 9.17 -14.47 -2.22
C LEU A 331 8.22 -13.37 -1.75
N ASN A 332 6.98 -13.76 -1.50
CA ASN A 332 5.95 -12.88 -0.97
C ASN A 332 5.08 -13.65 0.04
N ILE A 333 4.16 -12.94 0.69
CA ILE A 333 3.29 -13.52 1.71
C ILE A 333 2.51 -14.73 1.18
N LEU A 334 2.04 -14.68 -0.08
CA LEU A 334 1.24 -15.77 -0.68
C LEU A 334 2.06 -17.03 -0.95
N THR A 335 3.28 -16.86 -1.49
CA THR A 335 4.17 -17.99 -1.72
C THR A 335 4.62 -18.61 -0.40
N LEU A 336 4.82 -17.81 0.65
CA LEU A 336 5.15 -18.30 1.98
C LEU A 336 3.96 -19.02 2.64
N PHE A 337 2.73 -18.51 2.54
CA PHE A 337 1.53 -19.21 3.00
C PHE A 337 1.33 -20.55 2.26
N ALA A 338 1.56 -20.56 0.94
CA ALA A 338 1.53 -21.81 0.19
C ALA A 338 2.56 -22.82 0.72
N LEU A 339 3.77 -22.37 1.06
CA LEU A 339 4.82 -23.23 1.63
C LEU A 339 4.44 -23.77 3.02
N VAL A 340 3.87 -22.93 3.89
CA VAL A 340 3.39 -23.39 5.21
C VAL A 340 2.32 -24.48 5.04
N LEU A 341 1.37 -24.27 4.14
CA LEU A 341 0.35 -25.26 3.83
C LEU A 341 0.94 -26.53 3.20
N ALA A 342 1.94 -26.37 2.34
CA ALA A 342 2.61 -27.48 1.68
C ALA A 342 3.35 -28.39 2.65
N ILE A 343 3.84 -27.90 3.80
CA ILE A 343 4.56 -28.74 4.79
C ILE A 343 3.72 -29.96 5.19
N GLY A 344 2.43 -29.77 5.45
CA GLY A 344 1.55 -30.87 5.82
C GLY A 344 1.44 -31.93 4.72
N THR A 345 1.28 -31.52 3.47
CA THR A 345 1.15 -32.42 2.33
C THR A 345 2.47 -33.06 1.88
N VAL A 346 3.57 -32.30 1.99
CA VAL A 346 4.93 -32.77 1.67
C VAL A 346 5.37 -33.90 2.60
N VAL A 347 4.99 -33.83 3.87
CA VAL A 347 5.39 -34.84 4.86
C VAL A 347 4.67 -36.16 4.67
N ASP A 348 3.43 -36.12 4.17
CA ASP A 348 2.58 -37.32 4.04
C ASP A 348 3.22 -38.38 3.13
N ASP A 349 3.75 -37.99 1.98
CA ASP A 349 4.43 -38.92 1.06
C ASP A 349 5.62 -39.65 1.74
N ALA A 350 6.41 -38.90 2.50
CA ALA A 350 7.58 -39.45 3.19
C ALA A 350 7.17 -40.38 4.37
N ILE A 351 6.10 -40.04 5.07
CA ILE A 351 5.55 -40.90 6.16
C ILE A 351 5.06 -42.23 5.59
N VAL A 352 4.32 -42.21 4.49
CA VAL A 352 3.80 -43.41 3.82
C VAL A 352 4.93 -44.38 3.46
N VAL A 353 6.04 -43.88 2.94
CA VAL A 353 7.23 -44.70 2.62
C VAL A 353 7.82 -45.33 3.88
N VAL A 354 8.06 -44.54 4.93
CA VAL A 354 8.65 -45.01 6.17
C VAL A 354 7.75 -46.03 6.85
N GLU A 355 6.44 -45.79 6.88
CA GLU A 355 5.46 -46.71 7.46
C GLU A 355 5.35 -48.04 6.70
N ALA A 356 5.39 -47.96 5.34
CA ALA A 356 5.41 -49.16 4.50
C ALA A 356 6.65 -50.02 4.77
N VAL A 357 7.82 -49.40 4.89
CA VAL A 357 9.07 -50.10 5.22
C VAL A 357 9.01 -50.72 6.65
N GLN A 358 8.48 -49.96 7.62
CA GLN A 358 8.28 -50.44 8.97
C GLN A 358 7.33 -51.65 9.01
N SER A 359 6.24 -51.62 8.26
CA SER A 359 5.30 -52.74 8.12
C SER A 359 5.96 -54.03 7.58
N LYS A 360 6.92 -53.90 6.64
CA LYS A 360 7.72 -55.02 6.15
C LYS A 360 8.65 -55.61 7.23
N PHE A 361 9.25 -54.76 8.08
CA PHE A 361 10.02 -55.23 9.23
C PHE A 361 9.13 -55.99 10.24
N ASP A 362 7.94 -55.49 10.50
CA ASP A 362 6.97 -56.15 11.36
C ASP A 362 6.47 -57.46 10.76
N ALA A 363 6.47 -57.63 9.45
CA ALA A 363 6.20 -58.87 8.70
C ALA A 363 7.38 -59.86 8.72
N GLY A 364 8.54 -59.51 9.33
CA GLY A 364 9.67 -60.40 9.54
C GLY A 364 10.87 -60.22 8.60
N TYR A 365 10.91 -59.19 7.79
CA TYR A 365 12.08 -58.85 6.95
C TYR A 365 13.27 -58.46 7.82
N LYS A 366 14.43 -59.09 7.59
CA LYS A 366 15.68 -58.82 8.31
C LYS A 366 16.61 -57.87 7.56
N SER A 367 16.46 -57.77 6.23
CA SER A 367 17.28 -56.91 5.38
C SER A 367 16.56 -55.57 5.14
N PRO A 368 17.15 -54.40 5.52
CA PRO A 368 16.57 -53.11 5.24
C PRO A 368 16.39 -52.86 3.75
N TYR A 369 17.35 -53.28 2.91
CA TYR A 369 17.29 -53.14 1.46
C TYR A 369 16.10 -53.90 0.86
N LEU A 370 15.89 -55.17 1.22
CA LEU A 370 14.76 -55.97 0.72
C LEU A 370 13.42 -55.46 1.21
N ALA A 371 13.35 -55.07 2.48
CA ALA A 371 12.14 -54.47 3.07
C ALA A 371 11.74 -53.20 2.35
N THR A 372 12.71 -52.31 2.05
CA THR A 372 12.47 -51.07 1.31
C THR A 372 12.05 -51.33 -0.12
N LYS A 373 12.74 -52.23 -0.84
CA LYS A 373 12.41 -52.59 -2.22
C LYS A 373 10.98 -53.08 -2.39
N ASP A 374 10.58 -54.01 -1.51
CA ASP A 374 9.23 -54.59 -1.57
C ASP A 374 8.16 -53.61 -1.07
N ALA A 375 8.49 -52.76 -0.09
CA ALA A 375 7.58 -51.71 0.35
C ALA A 375 7.32 -50.68 -0.78
N MET A 376 8.36 -50.28 -1.51
CA MET A 376 8.19 -49.36 -2.62
C MET A 376 7.34 -49.96 -3.74
N GLY A 377 7.41 -51.28 -3.99
CA GLY A 377 6.51 -51.94 -4.94
C GLY A 377 5.04 -51.74 -4.57
N ASP A 378 4.71 -51.73 -3.28
CA ASP A 378 3.32 -51.62 -2.80
C ASP A 378 2.81 -50.15 -2.82
N VAL A 379 3.68 -49.16 -2.56
CA VAL A 379 3.21 -47.76 -2.31
C VAL A 379 3.51 -46.79 -3.47
N THR A 380 4.41 -47.12 -4.39
CA THR A 380 4.81 -46.18 -5.46
C THR A 380 3.62 -45.65 -6.27
N MET A 381 2.73 -46.54 -6.72
CA MET A 381 1.56 -46.13 -7.51
C MET A 381 0.58 -45.28 -6.69
N ALA A 382 0.46 -45.55 -5.41
CA ALA A 382 -0.39 -44.76 -4.53
C ALA A 382 0.12 -43.35 -4.35
N ILE A 383 1.45 -43.19 -4.12
CA ILE A 383 2.11 -41.88 -4.01
C ILE A 383 1.96 -41.09 -5.30
N VAL A 384 2.29 -41.69 -6.46
CA VAL A 384 2.18 -41.01 -7.77
C VAL A 384 0.74 -40.58 -8.03
N SER A 385 -0.24 -41.47 -7.79
CA SER A 385 -1.65 -41.16 -8.03
C SER A 385 -2.14 -40.03 -7.11
N CYS A 386 -1.79 -40.05 -5.83
CA CYS A 386 -2.16 -39.02 -4.85
C CYS A 386 -1.58 -37.67 -5.24
N THR A 387 -0.30 -37.61 -5.58
CA THR A 387 0.39 -36.40 -6.03
C THR A 387 -0.24 -35.85 -7.32
N CYS A 388 -0.51 -36.71 -8.31
CA CYS A 388 -1.15 -36.27 -9.56
C CYS A 388 -2.54 -35.67 -9.31
N VAL A 389 -3.34 -36.25 -8.41
CA VAL A 389 -4.65 -35.70 -8.03
C VAL A 389 -4.48 -34.34 -7.37
N PHE A 390 -3.52 -34.19 -6.44
CA PHE A 390 -3.21 -32.91 -5.80
C PHE A 390 -2.82 -31.84 -6.82
N MET A 391 -1.89 -32.15 -7.73
CA MET A 391 -1.49 -31.23 -8.80
C MET A 391 -2.66 -30.87 -9.71
N ALA A 392 -3.53 -31.84 -10.05
CA ALA A 392 -4.71 -31.62 -10.88
C ALA A 392 -5.73 -30.63 -10.26
N VAL A 393 -5.72 -30.47 -8.94
CA VAL A 393 -6.55 -29.45 -8.26
C VAL A 393 -5.95 -28.07 -8.36
N PHE A 394 -4.63 -27.93 -8.21
CA PHE A 394 -3.98 -26.63 -8.18
C PHE A 394 -3.63 -26.05 -9.56
N ILE A 395 -3.29 -26.90 -10.53
CA ILE A 395 -2.93 -26.46 -11.88
C ILE A 395 -4.04 -25.64 -12.56
N PRO A 396 -5.33 -26.04 -12.57
CA PRO A 396 -6.39 -25.24 -13.19
C PRO A 396 -6.54 -23.84 -12.58
N VAL A 397 -6.28 -23.69 -11.29
CA VAL A 397 -6.37 -22.42 -10.57
C VAL A 397 -5.32 -21.42 -11.09
N THR A 398 -4.21 -21.89 -11.63
CA THR A 398 -3.16 -21.05 -12.21
C THR A 398 -3.56 -20.38 -13.53
N PHE A 399 -4.61 -20.87 -14.20
CA PHE A 399 -5.12 -20.29 -15.46
C PHE A 399 -6.23 -19.26 -15.26
N MET A 400 -6.55 -18.90 -14.02
CA MET A 400 -7.53 -17.85 -13.74
C MET A 400 -7.01 -16.50 -14.22
N GLY A 401 -7.85 -15.74 -14.92
CA GLY A 401 -7.52 -14.40 -15.41
C GLY A 401 -7.84 -13.30 -14.40
N GLY A 402 -7.39 -12.07 -14.71
CA GLY A 402 -7.65 -10.89 -13.90
C GLY A 402 -6.76 -10.78 -12.66
N THR A 403 -7.07 -9.83 -11.78
CA THR A 403 -6.30 -9.55 -10.57
C THR A 403 -6.19 -10.75 -9.64
N SER A 404 -7.31 -11.44 -9.42
CA SER A 404 -7.33 -12.66 -8.60
C SER A 404 -6.44 -13.75 -9.20
N GLY A 405 -6.30 -13.80 -10.53
CA GLY A 405 -5.45 -14.76 -11.22
C GLY A 405 -3.98 -14.63 -10.84
N VAL A 406 -3.45 -13.42 -10.66
CA VAL A 406 -2.06 -13.22 -10.25
C VAL A 406 -1.78 -13.88 -8.89
N PHE A 407 -2.70 -13.70 -7.93
CA PHE A 407 -2.60 -14.30 -6.61
C PHE A 407 -2.68 -15.83 -6.67
N TYR A 408 -3.69 -16.33 -7.36
CA TYR A 408 -3.93 -17.78 -7.46
C TYR A 408 -2.85 -18.50 -8.27
N THR A 409 -2.27 -17.85 -9.29
CA THR A 409 -1.16 -18.42 -10.06
C THR A 409 0.06 -18.63 -9.18
N GLN A 410 0.46 -17.64 -8.39
CA GLN A 410 1.63 -17.77 -7.51
C GLN A 410 1.41 -18.83 -6.43
N PHE A 411 0.24 -18.84 -5.80
CA PHE A 411 -0.14 -19.84 -4.80
C PHE A 411 -0.19 -21.25 -5.40
N GLY A 412 -0.89 -21.42 -6.52
CA GLY A 412 -1.11 -22.71 -7.18
C GLY A 412 0.19 -23.33 -7.70
N ILE A 413 1.06 -22.53 -8.35
CA ILE A 413 2.36 -23.01 -8.83
C ILE A 413 3.25 -23.39 -7.65
N THR A 414 3.28 -22.59 -6.58
CA THR A 414 4.07 -22.92 -5.39
C THR A 414 3.64 -24.25 -4.78
N MET A 415 2.33 -24.44 -4.61
CA MET A 415 1.77 -25.70 -4.08
C MET A 415 2.07 -26.89 -4.99
N ALA A 416 1.79 -26.77 -6.29
CA ALA A 416 2.03 -27.85 -7.26
C ALA A 416 3.51 -28.22 -7.32
N THR A 417 4.41 -27.25 -7.28
CA THR A 417 5.85 -27.46 -7.28
C THR A 417 6.31 -28.16 -5.99
N ALA A 418 5.84 -27.71 -4.83
CA ALA A 418 6.20 -28.28 -3.54
C ALA A 418 5.79 -29.75 -3.43
N VAL A 419 4.57 -30.07 -3.85
CA VAL A 419 4.05 -31.45 -3.83
C VAL A 419 4.76 -32.31 -4.89
N GLY A 420 5.06 -31.76 -6.07
CA GLY A 420 5.85 -32.47 -7.09
C GLY A 420 7.25 -32.83 -6.65
N ILE A 421 7.95 -31.93 -5.96
CA ILE A 421 9.29 -32.19 -5.40
C ILE A 421 9.19 -33.17 -4.24
N SER A 422 8.12 -33.11 -3.43
CA SER A 422 7.84 -34.08 -2.38
C SER A 422 7.76 -35.50 -2.94
N MET A 423 7.00 -35.69 -4.01
CA MET A 423 6.90 -36.99 -4.70
C MET A 423 8.28 -37.50 -5.14
N ILE A 424 9.09 -36.65 -5.79
CA ILE A 424 10.44 -37.01 -6.23
C ILE A 424 11.29 -37.43 -5.02
N SER A 425 11.24 -36.66 -3.92
CA SER A 425 11.94 -36.95 -2.68
C SER A 425 11.46 -38.25 -2.04
N ALA A 426 10.16 -38.50 -2.02
CA ALA A 426 9.55 -39.71 -1.47
C ALA A 426 9.87 -40.97 -2.28
N LEU A 427 10.04 -40.85 -3.61
CA LEU A 427 10.37 -41.98 -4.47
C LEU A 427 11.89 -42.23 -4.61
N THR A 428 12.73 -41.29 -4.25
CA THR A 428 14.21 -41.41 -4.41
C THR A 428 14.95 -41.32 -3.08
N LEU A 429 14.85 -40.19 -2.40
CA LEU A 429 15.58 -39.90 -1.16
C LEU A 429 15.09 -40.74 0.01
N CYS A 430 13.78 -40.80 0.23
CA CYS A 430 13.22 -41.53 1.37
C CYS A 430 13.53 -43.03 1.33
N PRO A 431 13.38 -43.77 0.22
CA PRO A 431 13.77 -45.17 0.15
C PRO A 431 15.26 -45.40 0.37
N ALA A 432 16.12 -44.52 -0.18
CA ALA A 432 17.54 -44.62 0.05
C ALA A 432 17.91 -44.47 1.53
N LEU A 433 17.31 -43.45 2.20
CA LEU A 433 17.51 -43.24 3.63
C LEU A 433 16.91 -44.38 4.48
N CYS A 434 15.77 -44.93 4.09
CA CYS A 434 15.19 -46.10 4.76
C CYS A 434 16.12 -47.31 4.71
N ALA A 435 16.67 -47.60 3.54
CA ALA A 435 17.61 -48.74 3.36
C ALA A 435 18.90 -48.56 4.18
N ILE A 436 19.37 -47.34 4.40
CA ILE A 436 20.64 -47.04 5.11
C ILE A 436 20.38 -46.94 6.64
N MET A 437 19.32 -46.25 7.06
CA MET A 437 19.15 -45.80 8.44
C MET A 437 18.23 -46.71 9.26
N MET A 438 17.20 -47.31 8.64
CA MET A 438 16.23 -48.16 9.36
C MET A 438 16.80 -49.56 9.65
N ARG A 439 16.39 -50.13 10.78
CA ARG A 439 16.79 -51.49 11.17
C ARG A 439 15.58 -52.20 11.77
N PRO A 440 15.51 -53.54 11.62
CA PRO A 440 14.48 -54.31 12.27
C PRO A 440 14.49 -54.03 13.79
N SER A 441 13.34 -53.84 14.39
CA SER A 441 13.23 -53.63 15.82
C SER A 441 13.47 -54.95 16.55
N ASP A 442 14.62 -55.08 17.26
CA ASP A 442 14.83 -56.16 18.18
C ASP A 442 13.86 -56.00 19.34
N GLY A 443 12.78 -56.79 19.34
CA GLY A 443 11.67 -56.74 20.33
C GLY A 443 12.06 -56.93 21.80
N THR A 444 13.35 -57.01 22.11
CA THR A 444 13.89 -57.32 23.46
C THR A 444 14.43 -56.10 24.22
N LYS A 445 14.34 -54.86 23.67
CA LYS A 445 14.83 -53.69 24.39
C LYS A 445 13.91 -53.26 25.52
N SER A 446 14.21 -53.85 26.69
CA SER A 446 14.00 -53.36 28.05
C SER A 446 12.66 -52.61 28.36
N ALA A 447 11.68 -53.37 28.78
CA ALA A 447 10.47 -52.86 29.46
C ALA A 447 10.78 -52.11 30.79
N LYS A 448 12.03 -52.03 31.21
CA LYS A 448 12.47 -51.37 32.45
C LYS A 448 12.86 -49.89 32.28
N SER A 449 13.05 -49.40 31.05
CA SER A 449 13.35 -47.98 30.79
C SER A 449 12.07 -47.14 30.79
N ILE A 450 12.15 -45.89 31.22
CA ILE A 450 11.07 -44.89 31.16
C ILE A 450 10.46 -44.85 29.75
N ASN A 451 11.29 -44.81 28.72
CA ASN A 451 10.88 -44.84 27.31
C ASN A 451 10.12 -46.12 26.95
N GLY A 452 10.51 -47.30 27.53
CA GLY A 452 9.81 -48.56 27.33
C GLY A 452 8.39 -48.56 27.95
N ARG A 453 8.23 -47.93 29.10
CA ARG A 453 6.90 -47.81 29.77
C ARG A 453 5.97 -46.86 29.01
N VAL A 454 6.49 -45.71 28.51
CA VAL A 454 5.74 -44.76 27.69
C VAL A 454 5.28 -45.43 26.39
N ARG A 455 6.17 -46.18 25.73
CA ARG A 455 5.86 -46.93 24.49
C ARG A 455 4.80 -48.02 24.74
N ALA A 456 4.88 -48.74 25.84
CA ALA A 456 3.88 -49.78 26.22
C ALA A 456 2.51 -49.14 26.50
N ALA A 457 2.46 -48.02 27.22
CA ALA A 457 1.24 -47.29 27.52
C ALA A 457 0.60 -46.72 26.23
N TYR A 458 1.41 -46.17 25.34
CA TYR A 458 0.95 -45.68 24.02
C TYR A 458 0.35 -46.83 23.19
N ASN A 459 1.06 -47.96 23.04
CA ASN A 459 0.58 -49.10 22.26
C ASN A 459 -0.70 -49.68 22.84
N ALA A 460 -0.84 -49.73 24.15
CA ALA A 460 -2.08 -50.18 24.82
C ALA A 460 -3.25 -49.21 24.50
N SER A 461 -3.03 -47.91 24.59
CA SER A 461 -4.02 -46.88 24.25
C SER A 461 -4.39 -46.93 22.77
N PHE A 462 -3.39 -47.04 21.88
CA PHE A 462 -3.59 -47.15 20.44
C PHE A 462 -4.42 -48.39 20.07
N ASN A 463 -4.11 -49.56 20.64
CA ASN A 463 -4.85 -50.79 20.40
C ASN A 463 -6.31 -50.70 20.93
N ALA A 464 -6.54 -49.99 22.02
CA ALA A 464 -7.91 -49.75 22.52
C ALA A 464 -8.71 -48.86 21.55
N VAL A 465 -8.09 -47.77 21.00
CA VAL A 465 -8.70 -46.90 20.00
C VAL A 465 -8.94 -47.69 18.70
N LEU A 466 -7.95 -48.47 18.24
CA LEU A 466 -8.05 -49.30 17.06
C LEU A 466 -9.21 -50.31 17.18
N GLY A 467 -9.40 -50.91 18.38
CA GLY A 467 -10.53 -51.80 18.65
C GLY A 467 -11.89 -51.09 18.55
N LYS A 468 -11.99 -49.85 19.00
CA LYS A 468 -13.21 -49.01 18.82
C LYS A 468 -13.42 -48.65 17.36
N TYR A 469 -12.37 -48.24 16.65
CA TYR A 469 -12.40 -47.92 15.23
C TYR A 469 -12.89 -49.11 14.38
N LYS A 470 -12.28 -50.28 14.56
CA LYS A 470 -12.71 -51.49 13.84
C LYS A 470 -14.21 -51.81 14.06
N ARG A 471 -14.71 -51.64 15.30
CA ARG A 471 -16.15 -51.81 15.60
C ARG A 471 -17.00 -50.75 14.90
N GLY A 472 -16.55 -49.50 14.88
CA GLY A 472 -17.23 -48.41 14.16
C GLY A 472 -17.31 -48.68 12.65
N VAL A 473 -16.20 -49.04 12.02
CA VAL A 473 -16.16 -49.39 10.58
C VAL A 473 -17.08 -50.56 10.28
N MET A 474 -17.06 -51.61 11.10
CA MET A 474 -17.93 -52.78 10.91
C MET A 474 -19.42 -52.42 11.07
N PHE A 475 -19.74 -51.48 11.95
CA PHE A 475 -21.09 -50.97 12.13
C PHE A 475 -21.56 -50.22 10.87
N PHE A 476 -20.74 -49.34 10.29
CA PHE A 476 -21.05 -48.64 9.04
C PHE A 476 -21.17 -49.58 7.83
N ILE A 477 -20.30 -50.58 7.74
CA ILE A 477 -20.39 -51.60 6.67
C ILE A 477 -21.71 -52.36 6.76
N ARG A 478 -22.17 -52.69 7.98
CA ARG A 478 -23.46 -53.35 8.20
C ARG A 478 -24.67 -52.47 7.90
N HIS A 479 -24.56 -51.17 8.18
CA HIS A 479 -25.66 -50.20 7.97
C HIS A 479 -25.34 -49.22 6.84
N ARG A 480 -25.28 -49.72 5.63
CA ARG A 480 -24.91 -48.91 4.42
C ARG A 480 -25.70 -47.62 4.26
N TRP A 481 -26.98 -47.61 4.68
CA TRP A 481 -27.81 -46.40 4.60
C TRP A 481 -27.26 -45.25 5.47
N MET A 482 -26.62 -45.55 6.59
CA MET A 482 -26.01 -44.52 7.46
C MET A 482 -24.83 -43.83 6.79
N VAL A 483 -24.11 -44.53 5.90
CA VAL A 483 -23.02 -43.91 5.11
C VAL A 483 -23.61 -42.86 4.15
N TRP A 484 -24.69 -43.20 3.48
CA TRP A 484 -25.37 -42.28 2.59
C TRP A 484 -26.02 -41.08 3.31
N THR A 485 -26.61 -41.32 4.47
CA THR A 485 -27.17 -40.23 5.29
C THR A 485 -26.09 -39.33 5.86
N SER A 486 -24.96 -39.86 6.33
CA SER A 486 -23.84 -39.04 6.81
C SER A 486 -23.23 -38.20 5.67
N LEU A 487 -23.13 -38.79 4.49
CA LEU A 487 -22.67 -38.05 3.29
C LEU A 487 -23.66 -36.94 2.93
N ALA A 488 -24.97 -37.24 2.90
CA ALA A 488 -26.00 -36.24 2.60
C ALA A 488 -26.00 -35.09 3.62
N VAL A 489 -25.83 -35.38 4.90
CA VAL A 489 -25.70 -34.37 5.97
C VAL A 489 -24.44 -33.55 5.79
N ALA A 490 -23.30 -34.17 5.45
CA ALA A 490 -22.05 -33.46 5.21
C ALA A 490 -22.17 -32.50 3.99
N VAL A 491 -22.79 -32.96 2.89
CA VAL A 491 -23.03 -32.13 1.71
C VAL A 491 -24.01 -30.99 2.03
N ALA A 492 -25.10 -31.26 2.75
CA ALA A 492 -26.05 -30.23 3.16
C ALA A 492 -25.39 -29.18 4.06
N LEU A 493 -24.55 -29.63 5.01
CA LEU A 493 -23.76 -28.72 5.87
C LEU A 493 -22.76 -27.89 5.06
N LEU A 494 -22.08 -28.50 4.08
CA LEU A 494 -21.16 -27.80 3.17
C LEU A 494 -21.90 -26.69 2.41
N VAL A 495 -23.03 -27.01 1.79
CA VAL A 495 -23.84 -26.03 1.04
C VAL A 495 -24.33 -24.91 1.97
N TYR A 496 -24.80 -25.28 3.15
CA TYR A 496 -25.22 -24.27 4.15
C TYR A 496 -24.07 -23.34 4.56
N LEU A 497 -22.91 -23.89 4.92
CA LEU A 497 -21.75 -23.10 5.30
C LEU A 497 -21.25 -22.23 4.13
N MET A 498 -21.18 -22.75 2.91
CA MET A 498 -20.80 -21.98 1.73
C MET A 498 -21.76 -20.81 1.45
N SER A 499 -23.05 -20.98 1.72
CA SER A 499 -24.05 -19.91 1.51
C SER A 499 -24.03 -18.84 2.59
N THR A 500 -23.55 -19.18 3.80
CA THR A 500 -23.53 -18.26 4.97
C THR A 500 -22.18 -17.63 5.21
N THR A 501 -21.08 -18.24 4.72
CA THR A 501 -19.72 -17.74 4.92
C THR A 501 -19.47 -16.53 4.00
N LYS A 502 -19.00 -15.44 4.60
CA LYS A 502 -18.59 -14.25 3.85
C LYS A 502 -17.40 -14.56 2.96
N THR A 503 -17.48 -14.16 1.69
CA THR A 503 -16.42 -14.34 0.71
C THR A 503 -15.63 -13.04 0.54
N GLY A 504 -14.31 -13.13 0.44
CA GLY A 504 -13.42 -12.00 0.19
C GLY A 504 -12.14 -12.48 -0.49
N LEU A 505 -11.41 -11.57 -1.17
CA LEU A 505 -10.16 -11.93 -1.85
C LEU A 505 -9.00 -12.05 -0.86
N VAL A 506 -8.84 -11.04 -0.01
CA VAL A 506 -7.82 -10.98 1.03
C VAL A 506 -8.48 -10.54 2.34
N PRO A 507 -8.26 -11.24 3.45
CA PRO A 507 -8.74 -10.78 4.75
C PRO A 507 -8.04 -9.47 5.13
N GLN A 508 -8.71 -8.63 5.91
CA GLN A 508 -8.12 -7.44 6.45
C GLN A 508 -7.16 -7.80 7.57
N GLU A 509 -5.94 -7.30 7.49
CA GLU A 509 -4.91 -7.48 8.50
C GLU A 509 -4.52 -6.13 9.11
N ASP A 510 -4.01 -6.15 10.33
CA ASP A 510 -3.56 -4.96 11.05
C ASP A 510 -2.22 -4.47 10.48
N GLN A 511 -2.25 -3.41 9.69
CA GLN A 511 -1.05 -2.79 9.08
C GLN A 511 -0.33 -1.81 10.03
N GLY A 512 -0.84 -1.59 11.25
CA GLY A 512 -0.26 -0.63 12.20
C GLY A 512 -0.50 0.84 11.85
N VAL A 513 -1.33 1.13 10.84
CA VAL A 513 -1.60 2.49 10.36
C VAL A 513 -3.11 2.70 10.24
N ILE A 514 -3.58 3.87 10.67
CA ILE A 514 -4.96 4.33 10.50
C ILE A 514 -4.93 5.68 9.78
N MET A 515 -5.80 5.84 8.81
CA MET A 515 -6.01 7.10 8.10
C MET A 515 -7.34 7.72 8.53
N VAL A 516 -7.34 9.02 8.77
CA VAL A 516 -8.55 9.78 9.13
C VAL A 516 -8.81 10.82 8.05
N ASN A 517 -9.99 10.80 7.49
CA ASN A 517 -10.45 11.83 6.57
C ASN A 517 -11.37 12.80 7.31
N VAL A 518 -11.08 14.09 7.18
CA VAL A 518 -11.84 15.18 7.79
C VAL A 518 -12.42 16.05 6.68
N SER A 519 -13.70 16.32 6.74
CA SER A 519 -14.38 17.24 5.83
C SER A 519 -15.32 18.12 6.63
N ILE A 520 -15.18 19.43 6.47
CA ILE A 520 -16.06 20.44 7.08
C ILE A 520 -16.90 21.11 6.00
N SER A 521 -17.80 22.01 6.39
CA SER A 521 -18.69 22.71 5.45
C SER A 521 -17.92 23.37 4.32
N PRO A 522 -18.38 23.27 3.07
CA PRO A 522 -17.76 23.94 1.93
C PRO A 522 -17.63 25.44 2.15
N GLY A 523 -16.50 26.02 1.71
CA GLY A 523 -16.22 27.44 1.89
C GLY A 523 -15.62 27.82 3.24
N SER A 524 -15.44 26.86 4.15
CA SER A 524 -14.74 27.11 5.42
C SER A 524 -13.28 27.45 5.20
N THR A 525 -12.74 28.29 6.07
CA THR A 525 -11.34 28.68 6.05
C THR A 525 -10.44 27.56 6.55
N LEU A 526 -9.15 27.60 6.19
CA LEU A 526 -8.15 26.66 6.68
C LEU A 526 -8.05 26.68 8.22
N GLU A 527 -8.27 27.85 8.82
CA GLU A 527 -8.22 28.03 10.27
C GLU A 527 -9.36 27.28 10.99
N GLU A 528 -10.57 27.29 10.42
CA GLU A 528 -11.69 26.50 10.96
C GLU A 528 -11.42 25.01 10.85
N THR A 529 -10.84 24.56 9.74
CA THR A 529 -10.41 23.17 9.59
C THR A 529 -9.36 22.82 10.65
N THR A 530 -8.39 23.69 10.89
CA THR A 530 -7.36 23.51 11.91
C THR A 530 -7.97 23.39 13.30
N LYS A 531 -8.92 24.22 13.67
CA LYS A 531 -9.61 24.13 14.97
C LYS A 531 -10.32 22.80 15.18
N VAL A 532 -10.95 22.27 14.12
CA VAL A 532 -11.57 20.93 14.19
C VAL A 532 -10.50 19.88 14.40
N MET A 533 -9.37 19.99 13.69
CA MET A 533 -8.25 19.05 13.84
C MET A 533 -7.59 19.13 15.21
N ASP A 534 -7.54 20.30 15.86
CA ASP A 534 -7.07 20.46 17.24
C ASP A 534 -7.95 19.68 18.24
N ARG A 535 -9.27 19.62 18.00
CA ARG A 535 -10.18 18.81 18.83
C ARG A 535 -10.00 17.33 18.60
N LEU A 536 -9.78 16.92 17.36
CA LEU A 536 -9.47 15.53 17.03
C LEU A 536 -8.15 15.09 17.67
N GLU A 537 -7.16 15.95 17.66
CA GLU A 537 -5.86 15.70 18.29
C GLU A 537 -6.00 15.38 19.79
N ASN A 538 -6.87 16.08 20.50
CA ASN A 538 -7.11 15.79 21.91
C ASN A 538 -7.69 14.37 22.12
N ILE A 539 -8.54 13.89 21.20
CA ILE A 539 -9.04 12.52 21.23
C ILE A 539 -7.91 11.51 20.96
N LEU A 540 -7.01 11.85 20.02
CA LEU A 540 -5.88 10.97 19.69
C LEU A 540 -4.86 10.86 20.83
N LYS A 541 -4.59 11.94 21.54
CA LYS A 541 -3.68 11.96 22.72
C LYS A 541 -4.16 11.03 23.84
N ASP A 542 -5.47 10.86 23.97
CA ASP A 542 -6.07 10.00 24.99
C ASP A 542 -6.13 8.51 24.56
N THR A 543 -5.63 8.18 23.36
CA THR A 543 -5.67 6.82 22.81
C THR A 543 -4.31 6.13 22.99
N PRO A 544 -4.16 5.17 23.91
CA PRO A 544 -2.87 4.63 24.32
C PRO A 544 -2.14 3.79 23.27
N GLU A 545 -2.87 3.30 22.25
CA GLU A 545 -2.32 2.48 21.16
C GLU A 545 -1.59 3.31 20.11
N ILE A 546 -1.73 4.62 20.12
CA ILE A 546 -1.09 5.53 19.17
C ILE A 546 0.36 5.75 19.57
N GLU A 547 1.28 5.62 18.61
CA GLU A 547 2.69 5.96 18.74
C GLU A 547 2.93 7.40 18.27
N HIS A 548 2.50 7.69 17.02
CA HIS A 548 2.61 8.99 16.38
C HIS A 548 1.36 9.33 15.60
N TYR A 549 1.06 10.59 15.48
CA TYR A 549 0.03 11.08 14.57
C TYR A 549 0.52 12.33 13.83
N ALA A 550 0.25 12.39 12.53
CA ALA A 550 0.56 13.54 11.70
C ALA A 550 -0.73 14.07 11.09
N ARG A 551 -0.96 15.37 11.18
CA ARG A 551 -2.16 16.06 10.70
C ARG A 551 -1.83 17.06 9.61
N VAL A 552 -2.67 17.12 8.59
CA VAL A 552 -2.58 18.10 7.50
C VAL A 552 -3.96 18.70 7.28
N ALA A 553 -4.10 19.98 7.54
CA ALA A 553 -5.25 20.77 7.10
C ALA A 553 -4.99 21.28 5.68
N GLY A 554 -6.02 21.32 4.85
CA GLY A 554 -5.93 21.76 3.45
C GLY A 554 -5.81 20.61 2.43
N TYR A 555 -5.74 19.36 2.89
CA TYR A 555 -5.70 18.17 2.04
C TYR A 555 -6.54 17.04 2.60
N GLY A 556 -7.46 16.54 1.79
CA GLY A 556 -8.22 15.33 2.06
C GLY A 556 -7.72 14.19 1.19
N LEU A 557 -7.50 13.02 1.79
CA LEU A 557 -7.07 11.82 1.05
C LEU A 557 -8.03 11.46 -0.09
N ILE A 558 -9.33 11.67 0.13
CA ILE A 558 -10.39 11.33 -0.82
C ILE A 558 -10.78 12.56 -1.66
N SER A 559 -10.92 13.72 -1.00
CA SER A 559 -11.44 14.94 -1.63
C SER A 559 -10.37 15.77 -2.35
N GLY A 560 -9.09 15.48 -2.14
CA GLY A 560 -7.98 16.24 -2.70
C GLY A 560 -7.72 17.57 -1.97
N GLN A 561 -7.11 18.54 -2.66
CA GLN A 561 -6.73 19.81 -2.08
C GLN A 561 -7.94 20.76 -1.92
N GLY A 562 -8.07 21.34 -0.74
CA GLY A 562 -9.09 22.34 -0.42
C GLY A 562 -9.10 22.71 1.06
N THR A 563 -9.39 23.97 1.37
CA THR A 563 -9.36 24.52 2.75
C THR A 563 -10.31 23.84 3.72
N SER A 564 -11.39 23.23 3.22
CA SER A 564 -12.42 22.53 4.01
C SER A 564 -12.08 21.07 4.29
N TYR A 565 -10.89 20.62 3.92
CA TYR A 565 -10.49 19.21 4.06
C TYR A 565 -9.27 19.08 4.95
N GLY A 566 -9.20 17.95 5.64
CA GLY A 566 -8.06 17.57 6.45
C GLY A 566 -7.82 16.06 6.42
N THR A 567 -6.59 15.70 6.72
CA THR A 567 -6.14 14.31 6.84
C THR A 567 -5.33 14.15 8.10
N ILE A 568 -5.55 13.04 8.81
CA ILE A 568 -4.64 12.62 9.89
C ILE A 568 -4.16 11.21 9.55
N ILE A 569 -2.86 11.01 9.67
CA ILE A 569 -2.22 9.71 9.53
C ILE A 569 -1.74 9.31 10.91
N ILE A 570 -2.17 8.16 11.38
CA ILE A 570 -1.90 7.64 12.71
C ILE A 570 -1.04 6.40 12.56
N ARG A 571 0.11 6.38 13.19
CA ARG A 571 0.94 5.21 13.39
C ARG A 571 0.63 4.61 14.75
N LEU A 572 0.28 3.35 14.78
CA LEU A 572 0.06 2.61 16.00
C LEU A 572 1.37 2.04 16.52
N LYS A 573 1.45 1.79 17.81
CA LYS A 573 2.57 1.10 18.45
C LYS A 573 2.79 -0.28 17.83
N ASP A 574 3.96 -0.85 18.03
CA ASP A 574 4.31 -2.18 17.53
C ASP A 574 3.30 -3.25 17.96
N TRP A 575 3.09 -4.26 17.12
CA TRP A 575 2.14 -5.36 17.39
C TRP A 575 2.47 -6.13 18.67
N SER A 576 3.74 -6.17 19.09
CA SER A 576 4.18 -6.80 20.34
C SER A 576 3.65 -6.07 21.58
N GLU A 577 3.41 -4.77 21.50
CA GLU A 577 2.90 -3.91 22.56
C GLU A 577 1.35 -3.86 22.60
N ARG A 578 0.69 -4.19 21.47
CA ARG A 578 -0.76 -4.16 21.30
C ARG A 578 -1.36 -5.57 21.27
N LYS A 579 -1.21 -6.32 22.36
CA LYS A 579 -1.74 -7.68 22.45
C LYS A 579 -3.23 -7.66 22.85
N GLY A 580 -4.04 -8.45 22.14
CA GLY A 580 -5.49 -8.56 22.41
C GLY A 580 -6.34 -7.95 21.31
N LYS A 581 -7.54 -8.49 21.14
CA LYS A 581 -8.47 -8.04 20.08
C LYS A 581 -8.96 -6.60 20.28
N GLU A 582 -8.99 -6.13 21.53
CA GLU A 582 -9.38 -4.76 21.89
C GLU A 582 -8.35 -3.69 21.46
N HIS A 583 -7.09 -4.09 21.24
CA HIS A 583 -6.01 -3.21 20.81
C HIS A 583 -5.67 -3.37 19.32
N SER A 584 -6.44 -4.16 18.58
CA SER A 584 -6.29 -4.29 17.13
C SER A 584 -6.67 -2.99 16.42
N SER A 585 -6.10 -2.76 15.23
CA SER A 585 -6.43 -1.60 14.42
C SER A 585 -7.93 -1.47 14.13
N ASP A 586 -8.65 -2.57 13.92
CA ASP A 586 -10.12 -2.59 13.75
C ASP A 586 -10.86 -2.07 14.98
N ALA A 587 -10.43 -2.49 16.17
CA ALA A 587 -11.04 -2.04 17.42
C ALA A 587 -10.77 -0.55 17.68
N VAL A 588 -9.54 -0.10 17.40
CA VAL A 588 -9.15 1.31 17.49
C VAL A 588 -9.96 2.16 16.51
N VAL A 589 -10.05 1.75 15.23
CA VAL A 589 -10.87 2.43 14.20
C VAL A 589 -12.33 2.55 14.65
N SER A 590 -12.90 1.45 15.16
CA SER A 590 -14.30 1.46 15.63
C SER A 590 -14.51 2.41 16.79
N ARG A 591 -13.59 2.44 17.75
CA ARG A 591 -13.61 3.34 18.93
C ARG A 591 -13.43 4.80 18.52
N LEU A 592 -12.48 5.11 17.66
CA LEU A 592 -12.25 6.44 17.14
C LEU A 592 -13.46 6.95 16.36
N ASN A 593 -14.04 6.14 15.48
CA ASN A 593 -15.24 6.52 14.73
C ASN A 593 -16.45 6.82 15.66
N ALA A 594 -16.61 6.07 16.75
CA ALA A 594 -17.65 6.34 17.74
C ALA A 594 -17.41 7.69 18.45
N GLN A 595 -16.17 8.03 18.79
CA GLN A 595 -15.81 9.31 19.39
C GLN A 595 -15.96 10.48 18.42
N PHE A 596 -15.59 10.30 17.14
CA PHE A 596 -15.68 11.33 16.11
C PHE A 596 -17.13 11.71 15.79
N GLN A 597 -18.10 10.81 15.96
CA GLN A 597 -19.53 11.13 15.82
C GLN A 597 -20.03 12.23 16.77
N SER A 598 -19.29 12.55 17.83
CA SER A 598 -19.62 13.65 18.73
C SER A 598 -19.41 15.03 18.08
N LEU A 599 -18.57 15.12 17.04
CA LEU A 599 -18.25 16.34 16.30
C LEU A 599 -19.29 16.56 15.19
N LYS A 600 -20.34 17.30 15.47
CA LYS A 600 -21.45 17.55 14.52
C LYS A 600 -21.09 18.51 13.38
N GLU A 601 -20.06 19.30 13.55
CA GLU A 601 -19.58 20.34 12.62
C GLU A 601 -18.68 19.81 11.51
N ALA A 602 -18.26 18.55 11.61
CA ALA A 602 -17.38 17.91 10.64
C ALA A 602 -17.82 16.48 10.35
N GLN A 603 -17.60 16.05 9.13
CA GLN A 603 -17.66 14.64 8.76
C GLN A 603 -16.27 14.04 8.92
N VAL A 604 -16.10 13.24 9.95
CA VAL A 604 -14.83 12.60 10.28
C VAL A 604 -15.02 11.11 10.33
N PHE A 605 -14.17 10.38 9.62
CA PHE A 605 -14.13 8.94 9.73
C PHE A 605 -12.69 8.43 9.58
N SER A 606 -12.40 7.38 10.33
CA SER A 606 -11.14 6.67 10.26
C SER A 606 -11.30 5.35 9.54
N PHE A 607 -10.26 4.95 8.83
CA PHE A 607 -10.20 3.70 8.07
C PHE A 607 -8.75 3.20 7.99
N GLN A 608 -8.60 1.91 7.68
CA GLN A 608 -7.29 1.32 7.42
C GLN A 608 -6.95 1.41 5.94
N PRO A 609 -5.66 1.51 5.58
CA PRO A 609 -5.21 1.42 4.19
C PRO A 609 -5.68 0.13 3.52
N ALA A 610 -5.84 0.15 2.20
CA ALA A 610 -6.20 -1.04 1.45
C ALA A 610 -5.12 -2.13 1.53
N MET A 611 -5.53 -3.39 1.69
CA MET A 611 -4.60 -4.53 1.74
C MET A 611 -3.90 -4.79 0.42
N ILE A 612 -4.54 -4.44 -0.69
CA ILE A 612 -3.96 -4.60 -2.03
C ILE A 612 -3.63 -3.22 -2.56
N PRO A 613 -2.34 -2.87 -2.68
CA PRO A 613 -1.91 -1.60 -3.24
C PRO A 613 -2.47 -1.38 -4.66
N GLY A 614 -2.98 -0.18 -4.93
CA GLY A 614 -3.50 0.19 -6.24
C GLY A 614 -5.00 -0.05 -6.47
N TYR A 615 -5.70 -0.67 -5.52
CA TYR A 615 -7.14 -0.96 -5.62
C TYR A 615 -8.01 -0.11 -4.69
N GLY A 616 -7.64 1.14 -4.48
CA GLY A 616 -8.36 2.09 -3.64
C GLY A 616 -7.54 2.54 -2.43
N MET A 617 -8.08 3.49 -1.67
CA MET A 617 -7.44 4.03 -0.47
C MET A 617 -7.69 3.16 0.77
N GLY A 618 -8.81 2.44 0.81
CA GLY A 618 -9.21 1.55 1.90
C GLY A 618 -9.99 0.35 1.37
N ASN A 619 -10.37 -0.56 2.25
CA ASN A 619 -11.21 -1.72 1.91
C ASN A 619 -12.68 -1.28 1.71
N SER A 620 -12.95 -0.56 0.64
CA SER A 620 -14.26 0.01 0.32
C SER A 620 -14.61 -0.19 -1.15
N LEU A 621 -15.90 -0.09 -1.45
CA LEU A 621 -16.40 0.00 -2.82
C LEU A 621 -16.48 1.47 -3.22
N GLU A 622 -15.81 1.82 -4.29
CA GLU A 622 -15.91 3.14 -4.90
C GLU A 622 -16.91 3.11 -6.05
N LEU A 623 -17.93 3.95 -5.97
CA LEU A 623 -18.99 4.08 -6.96
C LEU A 623 -18.96 5.47 -7.56
N ASN A 624 -18.89 5.55 -8.87
CA ASN A 624 -18.99 6.80 -9.61
C ASN A 624 -20.43 7.02 -10.08
N LEU A 625 -21.15 7.91 -9.41
CA LEU A 625 -22.47 8.34 -9.83
C LEU A 625 -22.33 9.44 -10.87
N GLN A 626 -22.90 9.26 -12.05
CA GLN A 626 -22.79 10.19 -13.17
C GLN A 626 -24.15 10.81 -13.52
N ASP A 627 -24.17 12.14 -13.67
CA ASP A 627 -25.30 12.83 -14.28
C ASP A 627 -25.19 12.77 -15.81
N MET A 628 -26.05 11.98 -16.45
CA MET A 628 -26.14 11.84 -17.91
C MET A 628 -27.09 12.85 -18.53
N THR A 629 -27.86 13.61 -17.73
CA THR A 629 -28.87 14.56 -18.20
C THR A 629 -28.30 15.94 -18.44
N GLY A 630 -27.18 16.29 -17.78
CA GLY A 630 -26.62 17.64 -17.77
C GLY A 630 -27.51 18.64 -17.04
N GLY A 631 -28.30 18.13 -16.08
CA GLY A 631 -29.24 18.89 -15.29
C GLY A 631 -28.57 19.79 -14.23
N ASP A 632 -29.38 20.30 -13.31
CA ASP A 632 -28.92 21.13 -12.23
C ASP A 632 -28.23 20.31 -11.14
N LEU A 633 -27.15 20.88 -10.58
CA LEU A 633 -26.35 20.24 -9.54
C LEU A 633 -27.17 19.93 -8.27
N ALA A 634 -28.17 20.78 -7.95
CA ALA A 634 -29.04 20.56 -6.81
C ALA A 634 -29.85 19.26 -6.96
N THR A 635 -30.48 19.07 -8.11
CA THR A 635 -31.25 17.85 -8.41
C THR A 635 -30.36 16.60 -8.39
N PHE A 636 -29.13 16.71 -8.91
CA PHE A 636 -28.16 15.63 -8.86
C PHE A 636 -27.76 15.30 -7.42
N TYR A 637 -27.53 16.31 -6.59
CA TYR A 637 -27.21 16.14 -5.18
C TYR A 637 -28.36 15.45 -4.40
N GLU A 638 -29.60 15.88 -4.61
CA GLU A 638 -30.77 15.22 -4.00
C GLU A 638 -30.84 13.73 -4.38
N ALA A 639 -30.65 13.40 -5.64
CA ALA A 639 -30.59 12.01 -6.12
C ALA A 639 -29.45 11.23 -5.46
N ALA A 640 -28.27 11.83 -5.32
CA ALA A 640 -27.12 11.23 -4.66
C ALA A 640 -27.39 10.97 -3.17
N VAL A 641 -28.02 11.90 -2.46
CA VAL A 641 -28.39 11.75 -1.05
C VAL A 641 -29.43 10.64 -0.86
N GLN A 642 -30.45 10.58 -1.73
CA GLN A 642 -31.44 9.50 -1.70
C GLN A 642 -30.78 8.13 -1.94
N PHE A 643 -29.87 8.04 -2.89
CA PHE A 643 -29.12 6.82 -3.18
C PHE A 643 -28.27 6.40 -1.98
N LEU A 644 -27.54 7.33 -1.35
CA LEU A 644 -26.75 7.07 -0.14
C LEU A 644 -27.63 6.62 1.03
N GLY A 645 -28.81 7.25 1.20
CA GLY A 645 -29.78 6.85 2.21
C GLY A 645 -30.25 5.41 2.02
N ALA A 646 -30.52 5.01 0.77
CA ALA A 646 -30.89 3.64 0.43
C ALA A 646 -29.74 2.65 0.65
N LEU A 647 -28.49 3.02 0.34
CA LEU A 647 -27.30 2.20 0.61
C LEU A 647 -27.08 2.00 2.11
N ASN A 648 -27.19 3.04 2.92
CA ASN A 648 -26.99 2.96 4.37
C ASN A 648 -28.08 2.15 5.10
N GLN A 649 -29.20 1.85 4.44
CA GLN A 649 -30.24 0.95 4.97
C GLN A 649 -29.95 -0.53 4.65
N ARG A 650 -28.98 -0.82 3.82
CA ARG A 650 -28.62 -2.20 3.47
C ARG A 650 -27.75 -2.84 4.56
N PRO A 651 -28.06 -4.06 5.00
CA PRO A 651 -27.27 -4.74 6.02
C PRO A 651 -25.85 -5.11 5.57
N GLU A 652 -25.63 -5.15 4.24
CA GLU A 652 -24.33 -5.45 3.64
C GLU A 652 -23.40 -4.23 3.62
N VAL A 653 -23.92 -3.01 3.82
CA VAL A 653 -23.17 -1.75 3.77
C VAL A 653 -23.01 -1.22 5.19
N ALA A 654 -21.78 -1.15 5.67
CA ALA A 654 -21.49 -0.59 7.00
C ALA A 654 -21.69 0.93 7.02
N MET A 655 -21.25 1.62 5.99
CA MET A 655 -21.40 3.07 5.82
C MET A 655 -21.21 3.44 4.34
N ALA A 656 -22.10 4.27 3.81
CA ALA A 656 -21.92 4.91 2.51
C ALA A 656 -21.90 6.43 2.69
N TYR A 657 -20.97 7.09 2.02
CA TYR A 657 -20.82 8.54 2.06
C TYR A 657 -20.40 9.09 0.69
N THR A 658 -20.53 10.39 0.51
CA THR A 658 -20.03 11.12 -0.66
C THR A 658 -19.24 12.35 -0.21
N CYS A 659 -18.23 12.72 -1.01
CA CYS A 659 -17.53 13.99 -0.84
C CYS A 659 -18.26 15.16 -1.54
N LEU A 660 -19.34 14.89 -2.29
CA LEU A 660 -20.18 15.94 -2.86
C LEU A 660 -21.02 16.58 -1.74
N LEU A 661 -20.67 17.82 -1.39
CA LEU A 661 -21.42 18.64 -0.46
C LEU A 661 -22.07 19.78 -1.26
N TYR A 662 -23.38 19.91 -1.17
CA TYR A 662 -24.14 20.99 -1.76
C TYR A 662 -24.84 21.77 -0.64
N THR A 663 -24.58 23.08 -0.59
CA THR A 663 -25.33 24.00 0.28
C THR A 663 -26.04 25.01 -0.61
N SER A 664 -27.29 25.32 -0.29
CA SER A 664 -28.11 26.26 -1.07
C SER A 664 -27.48 27.66 -1.20
N ASP A 665 -26.68 28.08 -0.21
CA ASP A 665 -25.98 29.36 -0.23
C ASP A 665 -24.86 29.44 -1.27
N ALA A 666 -24.25 28.30 -1.60
CA ALA A 666 -23.19 28.27 -2.62
C ALA A 666 -23.71 28.44 -4.06
N ALA A 667 -25.01 28.27 -4.29
CA ALA A 667 -25.64 28.45 -5.59
C ALA A 667 -25.98 29.92 -5.88
N ASP A 668 -26.27 30.71 -4.87
CA ASP A 668 -26.66 32.13 -5.01
C ASP A 668 -25.43 33.04 -5.20
N ASP A 669 -24.27 32.69 -4.63
CA ASP A 669 -23.01 33.43 -4.84
C ASP A 669 -22.42 33.29 -6.25
N LEU A 670 -22.85 32.29 -7.04
CA LEU A 670 -22.38 32.10 -8.43
C LEU A 670 -23.14 32.93 -9.47
N ILE A 671 -24.20 33.64 -9.09
CA ILE A 671 -25.01 34.49 -9.97
C ILE A 671 -24.65 35.98 -9.85
N GLY A 672 -23.78 36.33 -8.92
CA GLY A 672 -23.48 37.70 -8.54
C GLY A 672 -22.15 38.25 -9.00
N VAL A 673 -21.60 37.84 -10.19
CA VAL A 673 -20.55 38.64 -10.91
C VAL A 673 -20.68 38.45 -12.41
#